data_f2813e511d897d75f2b50ef1aa71a05d
#
_entry.id   f2813e511d897d75f2b50ef1aa71a05d
#
_cell.length_a   1.000
_cell.length_b   1.000
_cell.length_c   1.000
_cell.angle_alpha   90.00
_cell.angle_beta   90.00
_cell.angle_gamma   90.00
#
_symmetry.space_group_name_H-M   'P 1'
#
loop_
_entity.id
_entity.type
_entity.pdbx_description
1 polymer ?
#
loop_
_entity_poly.entity_id
_entity_poly.type
_entity_poly.pdbx_seq_one_letter_code
_entity_poly.pdbx_strand_id
1 'polypeptide(L)'
;MKFSSTRFPRKVIPAFCATLLSTLLATQSFGALADADNEVPNSNGAKIEEVLVLANHLPTNANNIGSSISSIDTNDFARQANFDVSQLLRTIPNMSVNRAGPLGALTQVRIRGAEANHTLVLIDGIEVNDVGNGSEFNFAHLAGADISRIEVLRGPQSARFGADTIGGVIGIFTNQAAEPGVKTHVNLESGSFKTHYGSAGVSVAQPHGKNLWTGQLNVSRMISDGYSASPLGNENDGFEDSSARGSVGYQWGDASLVKVTLSQTEIDAQGDEQDFDFPSTATQGLVIDADQNNASKQRFANFLLKTEYFGWQQQLSISETKNRSRFFDTGTLVSGLNGERSKVDLQTSKLVEVGDLTHSLLIGAQYEGRKFENIYPSITGANYAAKDRQQSFIGEYVLQTASRSIALSVRADDNQRFDNATTARVTFSQNLPQNLRLHSSWGQGIANPTFFELFGFTPNSFTGNPNLQPEESTSWDLGLTGSLLSGRVGFDLTYFSADLTNEIETVFDMTTFTSSPANQTGNSQRHGWEMSMDAAINEQLSVTAHWNFLHSRDPDARVEVRRPEKSGSVSLHYASTNDQGRVSLQVLHNGKNQDSEFIFSTTQDRVTLASYTLVNLTASYDVKPNVTLYLRGENLLDDDYQEVFGYQAPGVGVYAGLKARF
;
A
#
# COMPACT_ATOMS: atom_id res chain seq x y z
N MET A 1 -45.27 7.82 9.25
CA MET A 1 -45.54 6.80 8.21
C MET A 1 -44.31 5.90 8.19
N LYS A 2 -44.47 4.59 8.41
CA LYS A 2 -43.36 3.63 8.45
C LYS A 2 -42.92 3.41 7.00
N PHE A 3 -41.70 3.87 6.62
CA PHE A 3 -41.06 3.48 5.37
C PHE A 3 -40.38 2.14 5.58
N SER A 4 -40.80 1.18 4.80
CA SER A 4 -40.23 -0.17 4.68
C SER A 4 -38.92 -0.07 3.92
N SER A 5 -37.80 -0.40 4.55
CA SER A 5 -36.51 -0.57 3.89
C SER A 5 -36.62 -1.73 2.89
N THR A 6 -36.66 -1.44 1.60
CA THR A 6 -36.50 -2.42 0.54
C THR A 6 -35.04 -2.88 0.49
N ARG A 7 -34.73 -3.95 1.24
CA ARG A 7 -33.46 -4.68 1.06
C ARG A 7 -33.38 -5.21 -0.36
N PHE A 8 -32.33 -4.80 -1.10
CA PHE A 8 -31.97 -5.42 -2.36
C PHE A 8 -31.80 -6.94 -2.19
N PRO A 9 -32.15 -7.75 -3.19
CA PRO A 9 -32.03 -9.18 -3.09
C PRO A 9 -30.56 -9.56 -2.91
N ARG A 10 -30.22 -10.11 -1.76
CA ARG A 10 -28.96 -10.79 -1.49
C ARG A 10 -28.72 -11.80 -2.61
N LYS A 11 -27.88 -11.47 -3.56
CA LYS A 11 -27.32 -12.49 -4.44
C LYS A 11 -26.45 -13.36 -3.55
N VAL A 12 -27.00 -14.46 -3.16
CA VAL A 12 -26.34 -15.57 -2.49
C VAL A 12 -25.09 -15.89 -3.29
N ILE A 13 -23.90 -15.57 -2.77
CA ILE A 13 -22.69 -16.27 -3.15
C ILE A 13 -22.97 -17.72 -2.76
N PRO A 14 -22.94 -18.67 -3.72
CA PRO A 14 -23.48 -20.01 -3.46
C PRO A 14 -22.73 -20.65 -2.30
N ALA A 15 -23.40 -21.57 -1.64
CA ALA A 15 -23.01 -22.40 -0.51
C ALA A 15 -21.65 -23.16 -0.64
N PHE A 16 -20.70 -22.62 -1.37
CA PHE A 16 -19.34 -23.13 -1.53
C PHE A 16 -18.51 -23.08 -0.25
N CYS A 17 -18.72 -22.06 0.61
CA CYS A 17 -17.97 -21.95 1.88
C CYS A 17 -18.46 -22.95 2.94
N ALA A 18 -19.74 -23.27 2.98
CA ALA A 18 -20.27 -24.20 3.97
C ALA A 18 -19.93 -25.67 3.66
N THR A 19 -19.82 -26.03 2.38
CA THR A 19 -19.49 -27.40 1.95
C THR A 19 -17.99 -27.70 2.05
N LEU A 20 -17.11 -26.69 1.91
CA LEU A 20 -15.66 -26.86 2.10
C LEU A 20 -15.29 -27.04 3.58
N LEU A 21 -16.00 -26.38 4.49
CA LEU A 21 -15.75 -26.53 5.94
C LEU A 21 -16.20 -27.90 6.47
N SER A 22 -17.25 -28.50 5.90
CA SER A 22 -17.74 -29.82 6.30
C SER A 22 -16.92 -30.98 5.73
N THR A 23 -16.24 -30.82 4.59
CA THR A 23 -15.36 -31.83 4.01
C THR A 23 -13.96 -31.85 4.61
N LEU A 24 -13.48 -30.73 5.15
CA LEU A 24 -12.18 -30.65 5.84
C LEU A 24 -12.18 -31.29 7.24
N LEU A 25 -13.36 -31.45 7.86
CA LEU A 25 -13.49 -32.12 9.17
C LEU A 25 -13.59 -33.64 9.10
N ALA A 26 -13.71 -34.23 7.92
CA ALA A 26 -13.98 -35.68 7.74
C ALA A 26 -12.75 -36.54 7.37
N THR A 27 -11.53 -35.97 7.27
CA THR A 27 -10.33 -36.74 6.91
C THR A 27 -9.20 -36.61 7.97
N GLN A 28 -9.53 -36.80 9.22
CA GLN A 28 -8.53 -37.01 10.27
C GLN A 28 -8.45 -38.49 10.65
N SER A 29 -7.80 -39.30 9.80
CA SER A 29 -7.23 -40.56 10.21
C SER A 29 -6.00 -40.86 9.33
N PHE A 30 -4.88 -40.22 9.65
CA PHE A 30 -3.57 -40.69 9.24
C PHE A 30 -2.65 -40.77 10.46
N GLY A 31 -2.08 -41.96 10.59
CA GLY A 31 -1.38 -42.46 11.74
C GLY A 31 -0.17 -41.63 12.17
N ALA A 32 0.07 -41.71 13.43
CA ALA A 32 1.29 -41.28 14.09
C ALA A 32 2.53 -41.86 13.38
N LEU A 33 3.40 -40.99 12.92
CA LEU A 33 4.80 -41.30 12.67
C LEU A 33 5.66 -40.39 13.53
N ALA A 34 6.51 -41.05 14.24
CA ALA A 34 7.44 -40.74 15.28
C ALA A 34 8.08 -39.32 15.26
N ASP A 35 8.29 -38.86 16.49
CA ASP A 35 9.19 -37.81 16.93
C ASP A 35 10.50 -37.77 16.13
N ALA A 36 10.74 -36.65 15.47
CA ALA A 36 12.05 -36.18 15.13
C ALA A 36 12.26 -34.86 15.88
N ASP A 37 13.19 -34.92 16.81
CA ASP A 37 13.66 -33.79 17.63
C ASP A 37 13.90 -32.56 16.76
N ASN A 38 13.00 -31.61 16.80
CA ASN A 38 13.26 -30.24 16.36
C ASN A 38 13.91 -29.49 17.53
N GLU A 39 15.23 -29.58 17.62
CA GLU A 39 16.00 -28.59 18.36
C GLU A 39 15.72 -27.22 17.75
N VAL A 40 15.02 -26.38 18.50
CA VAL A 40 14.90 -24.93 18.24
C VAL A 40 16.33 -24.37 18.26
N PRO A 41 16.84 -23.77 17.18
CA PRO A 41 18.17 -23.16 17.20
C PRO A 41 18.15 -22.01 18.21
N ASN A 42 18.96 -22.20 19.26
CA ASN A 42 19.24 -21.22 20.29
C ASN A 42 19.65 -19.88 19.64
N SER A 43 19.00 -18.81 20.02
CA SER A 43 19.16 -17.44 19.49
C SER A 43 20.53 -16.85 19.89
N ASN A 44 21.59 -17.33 19.26
CA ASN A 44 22.84 -16.59 19.17
C ASN A 44 22.83 -15.81 17.85
N GLY A 45 22.48 -14.56 17.97
CA GLY A 45 22.64 -13.38 17.14
C GLY A 45 23.28 -13.47 15.75
N ALA A 46 22.90 -14.43 14.90
CA ALA A 46 23.07 -14.29 13.48
C ALA A 46 21.79 -13.61 12.96
N LYS A 47 21.84 -12.29 12.71
CA LYS A 47 20.83 -11.63 11.90
C LYS A 47 20.66 -12.47 10.63
N ILE A 48 19.47 -13.03 10.42
CA ILE A 48 19.08 -13.54 9.11
C ILE A 48 19.26 -12.35 8.17
N GLU A 49 20.10 -12.47 7.15
CA GLU A 49 20.32 -11.42 6.18
C GLU A 49 18.98 -11.15 5.51
N GLU A 50 18.39 -9.97 5.77
CA GLU A 50 17.12 -9.56 5.19
C GLU A 50 17.31 -9.37 3.68
N VAL A 51 16.59 -10.16 2.90
CA VAL A 51 16.61 -10.09 1.43
C VAL A 51 15.43 -9.25 0.99
N LEU A 52 15.71 -8.07 0.43
CA LEU A 52 14.71 -7.13 -0.08
C LEU A 52 14.56 -7.29 -1.59
N VAL A 53 13.30 -7.29 -2.05
CA VAL A 53 12.94 -7.60 -3.44
C VAL A 53 12.71 -6.34 -4.27
N LEU A 54 12.20 -5.25 -3.65
CA LEU A 54 11.91 -4.01 -4.39
C LEU A 54 13.14 -3.20 -4.74
N ALA A 55 14.19 -3.24 -3.92
CA ALA A 55 15.33 -2.33 -4.08
C ALA A 55 16.17 -2.61 -5.33
N ASN A 56 16.28 -3.86 -5.74
CA ASN A 56 16.96 -4.30 -6.95
C ASN A 56 16.17 -5.44 -7.61
N HIS A 57 16.25 -5.58 -8.93
CA HIS A 57 15.55 -6.67 -9.65
C HIS A 57 16.02 -8.08 -9.22
N LEU A 58 17.25 -8.20 -8.75
CA LEU A 58 17.73 -9.40 -8.08
C LEU A 58 17.60 -9.22 -6.56
N PRO A 59 17.18 -10.28 -5.83
CA PRO A 59 17.14 -10.25 -4.37
C PRO A 59 18.51 -9.80 -3.82
N THR A 60 18.51 -8.75 -3.03
CA THR A 60 19.73 -8.10 -2.55
C THR A 60 19.68 -7.99 -1.03
N ASN A 61 20.81 -8.27 -0.39
CA ASN A 61 20.97 -8.06 1.04
C ASN A 61 20.73 -6.57 1.39
N ALA A 62 19.94 -6.32 2.43
CA ALA A 62 19.64 -4.97 2.91
C ALA A 62 20.89 -4.10 3.12
N ASN A 63 22.02 -4.72 3.53
CA ASN A 63 23.29 -4.01 3.75
C ASN A 63 23.93 -3.45 2.45
N ASN A 64 23.50 -3.91 1.28
CA ASN A 64 24.06 -3.52 -0.02
C ASN A 64 23.13 -2.57 -0.81
N ILE A 65 22.02 -2.14 -0.20
CA ILE A 65 21.05 -1.27 -0.84
C ILE A 65 21.40 0.19 -0.58
N GLY A 66 21.56 0.97 -1.64
CA GLY A 66 21.81 2.40 -1.57
C GLY A 66 20.55 3.28 -1.44
N SER A 67 19.37 2.68 -1.40
CA SER A 67 18.07 3.36 -1.30
C SER A 67 17.55 3.35 0.12
N SER A 68 16.72 4.35 0.45
CA SER A 68 15.91 4.35 1.68
C SER A 68 14.76 3.34 1.52
N ILE A 69 14.80 2.25 2.25
CA ILE A 69 13.78 1.20 2.22
C ILE A 69 13.39 0.82 3.65
N SER A 70 12.11 0.51 3.85
CA SER A 70 11.59 -0.05 5.11
C SER A 70 10.79 -1.30 4.81
N SER A 71 10.79 -2.25 5.75
CA SER A 71 9.98 -3.45 5.67
C SER A 71 9.09 -3.59 6.91
N ILE A 72 7.91 -4.17 6.72
CA ILE A 72 7.02 -4.68 7.77
C ILE A 72 6.95 -6.18 7.55
N ASP A 73 7.34 -6.96 8.53
CA ASP A 73 7.37 -8.43 8.45
C ASP A 73 6.22 -9.08 9.24
N THR A 74 6.21 -10.42 9.27
CA THR A 74 5.21 -11.20 10.01
C THR A 74 5.22 -10.94 11.51
N ASN A 75 6.36 -10.54 12.09
CA ASN A 75 6.46 -10.23 13.52
C ASN A 75 5.77 -8.90 13.82
N ASP A 76 5.91 -7.91 12.92
CA ASP A 76 5.23 -6.62 13.04
C ASP A 76 3.71 -6.79 12.92
N PHE A 77 3.24 -7.62 11.98
CA PHE A 77 1.83 -8.01 11.88
C PHE A 77 1.32 -8.72 13.14
N ALA A 78 2.17 -9.54 13.76
CA ALA A 78 1.80 -10.23 15.01
C ALA A 78 1.73 -9.26 16.19
N ARG A 79 2.68 -8.30 16.29
CA ARG A 79 2.75 -7.28 17.35
C ARG A 79 1.57 -6.31 17.33
N GLN A 80 1.11 -5.91 16.14
CA GLN A 80 0.01 -4.96 16.01
C GLN A 80 -1.36 -5.64 15.91
N ALA A 81 -1.40 -6.91 15.49
CA ALA A 81 -2.60 -7.72 15.26
C ALA A 81 -3.71 -6.97 14.47
N ASN A 82 -3.31 -6.05 13.59
CA ASN A 82 -4.22 -5.22 12.82
C ASN A 82 -4.30 -5.71 11.37
N PHE A 83 -5.53 -5.83 10.84
CA PHE A 83 -5.78 -6.20 9.45
C PHE A 83 -5.92 -4.99 8.52
N ASP A 84 -6.05 -3.78 9.06
CA ASP A 84 -6.00 -2.54 8.30
C ASP A 84 -4.54 -2.19 7.97
N VAL A 85 -4.13 -2.46 6.74
CA VAL A 85 -2.75 -2.21 6.27
C VAL A 85 -2.38 -0.74 6.36
N SER A 86 -3.32 0.17 6.21
CA SER A 86 -3.05 1.59 6.31
C SER A 86 -2.52 2.00 7.69
N GLN A 87 -3.00 1.36 8.76
CA GLN A 87 -2.51 1.61 10.12
C GLN A 87 -1.06 1.11 10.31
N LEU A 88 -0.71 -0.01 9.68
CA LEU A 88 0.67 -0.52 9.70
C LEU A 88 1.63 0.45 8.99
N LEU A 89 1.20 1.03 7.87
CA LEU A 89 2.02 1.99 7.11
C LEU A 89 2.32 3.27 7.91
N ARG A 90 1.50 3.65 8.91
CA ARG A 90 1.79 4.78 9.83
C ARG A 90 3.03 4.56 10.68
N THR A 91 3.56 3.34 10.77
CA THR A 91 4.79 3.02 11.50
C THR A 91 6.06 3.14 10.66
N ILE A 92 5.92 3.49 9.38
CA ILE A 92 7.05 3.70 8.48
C ILE A 92 7.39 5.20 8.41
N PRO A 93 8.69 5.55 8.41
CA PRO A 93 9.11 6.93 8.29
C PRO A 93 8.55 7.64 7.06
N ASN A 94 8.07 8.89 7.25
CA ASN A 94 7.54 9.79 6.22
C ASN A 94 6.40 9.20 5.37
N MET A 95 5.56 8.40 6.01
CA MET A 95 4.28 7.97 5.46
C MET A 95 3.16 8.82 6.07
N SER A 96 2.40 9.52 5.24
CA SER A 96 1.17 10.19 5.64
C SER A 96 -0.02 9.36 5.17
N VAL A 97 -0.91 9.00 6.09
CA VAL A 97 -2.14 8.26 5.82
C VAL A 97 -3.32 9.14 6.18
N ASN A 98 -4.22 9.36 5.24
CA ASN A 98 -5.40 10.20 5.42
C ASN A 98 -6.65 9.42 4.99
N ARG A 99 -7.61 9.29 5.90
CA ARG A 99 -8.89 8.62 5.67
C ARG A 99 -10.03 9.61 5.80
N ALA A 100 -10.93 9.63 4.81
CA ALA A 100 -12.10 10.51 4.78
C ALA A 100 -13.34 9.80 5.38
N GLY A 101 -13.28 9.46 6.68
CA GLY A 101 -14.41 8.82 7.39
C GLY A 101 -14.12 7.39 7.89
N PRO A 102 -15.15 6.51 8.01
CA PRO A 102 -15.03 5.16 8.54
C PRO A 102 -14.28 4.18 7.64
N LEU A 103 -14.24 2.90 8.03
CA LEU A 103 -13.71 1.83 7.19
C LEU A 103 -14.43 1.82 5.83
N GLY A 104 -13.67 1.63 4.75
CA GLY A 104 -14.20 1.68 3.38
C GLY A 104 -14.09 3.06 2.71
N ALA A 105 -14.04 4.15 3.48
CA ALA A 105 -13.82 5.48 2.96
C ALA A 105 -12.44 5.61 2.28
N LEU A 106 -12.32 6.58 1.36
CA LEU A 106 -11.07 6.84 0.64
C LEU A 106 -9.91 6.98 1.62
N THR A 107 -8.93 6.08 1.52
CA THR A 107 -7.74 6.05 2.36
C THR A 107 -6.51 6.21 1.48
N GLN A 108 -5.91 7.39 1.52
CA GLN A 108 -4.75 7.78 0.74
C GLN A 108 -3.46 7.61 1.54
N VAL A 109 -2.40 7.19 0.86
CA VAL A 109 -1.05 7.08 1.44
C VAL A 109 -0.10 7.91 0.60
N ARG A 110 0.65 8.78 1.27
CA ARG A 110 1.65 9.67 0.67
C ARG A 110 3.03 9.37 1.23
N ILE A 111 4.02 9.30 0.35
CA ILE A 111 5.44 9.07 0.71
C ILE A 111 6.21 10.37 0.55
N ARG A 112 6.93 10.82 1.60
CA ARG A 112 7.77 12.04 1.59
C ARG A 112 7.02 13.28 1.07
N GLY A 113 5.72 13.36 1.36
CA GLY A 113 4.86 14.47 0.93
C GLY A 113 4.43 14.43 -0.54
N ALA A 114 4.77 13.41 -1.32
CA ALA A 114 4.27 13.25 -2.67
C ALA A 114 2.75 12.99 -2.71
N GLU A 115 2.07 13.24 -3.82
CA GLU A 115 0.65 12.91 -3.97
C GLU A 115 0.40 11.40 -3.91
N ALA A 116 -0.85 10.98 -3.65
CA ALA A 116 -1.19 9.57 -3.52
C ALA A 116 -1.02 8.80 -4.84
N ASN A 117 -1.31 9.43 -5.98
CA ASN A 117 -1.08 8.89 -7.32
C ASN A 117 0.41 8.86 -7.73
N HIS A 118 1.31 9.51 -6.97
CA HIS A 118 2.77 9.40 -7.12
C HIS A 118 3.36 8.18 -6.40
N THR A 119 2.53 7.32 -5.82
CA THR A 119 2.92 6.11 -5.11
C THR A 119 2.42 4.88 -5.85
N LEU A 120 3.34 4.10 -6.39
CA LEU A 120 3.02 2.84 -7.04
C LEU A 120 2.80 1.75 -5.99
N VAL A 121 1.70 1.01 -6.12
CA VAL A 121 1.42 -0.15 -5.26
C VAL A 121 1.47 -1.43 -6.07
N LEU A 122 2.29 -2.37 -5.61
CA LEU A 122 2.48 -3.68 -6.20
C LEU A 122 2.00 -4.76 -5.24
N ILE A 123 1.16 -5.68 -5.70
CA ILE A 123 0.82 -6.91 -4.97
C ILE A 123 1.44 -8.09 -5.70
N ASP A 124 2.39 -8.78 -5.07
CA ASP A 124 3.21 -9.85 -5.69
C ASP A 124 3.82 -9.43 -7.04
N GLY A 125 4.23 -8.16 -7.16
CA GLY A 125 4.81 -7.57 -8.37
C GLY A 125 3.81 -7.11 -9.43
N ILE A 126 2.49 -7.22 -9.17
CA ILE A 126 1.42 -6.78 -10.05
C ILE A 126 0.97 -5.39 -9.63
N GLU A 127 0.94 -4.45 -10.57
CA GLU A 127 0.50 -3.08 -10.35
C GLU A 127 -1.02 -3.01 -10.18
N VAL A 128 -1.45 -2.42 -9.06
CA VAL A 128 -2.87 -2.41 -8.65
C VAL A 128 -3.49 -1.02 -8.52
N ASN A 129 -2.75 0.04 -8.82
CA ASN A 129 -3.29 1.42 -8.89
C ASN A 129 -4.45 1.50 -9.88
N ASP A 130 -5.52 2.22 -9.53
CA ASP A 130 -6.75 2.31 -10.33
C ASP A 130 -6.61 3.35 -11.45
N VAL A 131 -6.42 2.87 -12.68
CA VAL A 131 -6.37 3.70 -13.89
C VAL A 131 -7.67 4.50 -14.10
N GLY A 132 -8.79 4.00 -13.59
CA GLY A 132 -10.09 4.65 -13.72
C GLY A 132 -10.32 5.79 -12.74
N ASN A 133 -9.65 5.74 -11.58
CA ASN A 133 -9.85 6.67 -10.48
C ASN A 133 -8.52 7.30 -10.04
N GLY A 134 -8.03 8.27 -10.81
CA GLY A 134 -6.87 9.09 -10.47
C GLY A 134 -5.53 8.36 -10.40
N SER A 135 -5.41 7.14 -10.94
CA SER A 135 -4.18 6.31 -10.87
C SER A 135 -3.66 6.08 -9.44
N GLU A 136 -4.49 6.25 -8.40
CA GLU A 136 -4.13 5.96 -7.02
C GLU A 136 -4.65 4.59 -6.56
N PHE A 137 -4.10 4.10 -5.47
CA PHE A 137 -4.60 2.91 -4.79
C PHE A 137 -5.33 3.30 -3.50
N ASN A 138 -6.60 2.93 -3.39
CA ASN A 138 -7.34 3.11 -2.15
C ASN A 138 -6.99 2.01 -1.15
N PHE A 139 -6.26 2.35 -0.08
CA PHE A 139 -5.81 1.39 0.93
C PHE A 139 -6.95 0.81 1.79
N ALA A 140 -8.15 1.40 1.75
CA ALA A 140 -9.34 0.77 2.32
C ALA A 140 -9.69 -0.57 1.65
N HIS A 141 -9.19 -0.82 0.44
CA HIS A 141 -9.42 -2.04 -0.35
C HIS A 141 -8.45 -3.19 -0.03
N LEU A 142 -7.67 -3.07 1.04
CA LEU A 142 -6.62 -4.04 1.36
C LEU A 142 -6.75 -4.59 2.78
N ALA A 143 -7.32 -5.78 2.91
CA ALA A 143 -7.33 -6.53 4.15
C ALA A 143 -6.05 -7.38 4.29
N GLY A 144 -5.35 -7.21 5.41
CA GLY A 144 -3.99 -7.70 5.63
C GLY A 144 -3.80 -9.20 5.95
N ALA A 145 -4.86 -10.02 5.87
CA ALA A 145 -4.79 -11.40 6.39
C ALA A 145 -3.83 -12.36 5.68
N ASP A 146 -3.57 -12.12 4.41
CA ASP A 146 -2.69 -12.97 3.58
C ASP A 146 -1.35 -12.32 3.28
N ILE A 147 -1.04 -11.22 3.95
CA ILE A 147 0.20 -10.50 3.73
C ILE A 147 1.30 -11.09 4.62
N SER A 148 2.42 -11.43 3.99
CA SER A 148 3.63 -11.90 4.68
C SER A 148 4.61 -10.76 4.94
N ARG A 149 4.68 -9.78 4.03
CA ARG A 149 5.63 -8.68 4.11
C ARG A 149 5.14 -7.48 3.30
N ILE A 150 5.48 -6.28 3.77
CA ILE A 150 5.37 -5.04 3.01
C ILE A 150 6.76 -4.42 2.93
N GLU A 151 7.17 -4.00 1.75
CA GLU A 151 8.38 -3.21 1.53
C GLU A 151 7.98 -1.83 1.00
N VAL A 152 8.58 -0.77 1.55
CA VAL A 152 8.37 0.61 1.09
C VAL A 152 9.69 1.20 0.65
N LEU A 153 9.81 1.42 -0.64
CA LEU A 153 10.96 2.03 -1.28
C LEU A 153 10.65 3.52 -1.52
N ARG A 154 11.37 4.41 -0.84
CA ARG A 154 11.11 5.85 -0.85
C ARG A 154 11.96 6.59 -1.89
N GLY A 155 11.42 7.69 -2.41
CA GLY A 155 12.03 8.51 -3.46
C GLY A 155 11.75 7.97 -4.88
N PRO A 156 12.13 8.71 -5.94
CA PRO A 156 11.73 8.41 -7.31
C PRO A 156 12.29 7.08 -7.80
N GLN A 157 11.42 6.31 -8.42
CA GLN A 157 11.69 4.96 -8.91
C GLN A 157 11.36 4.80 -10.41
N SER A 158 11.14 5.91 -11.15
CA SER A 158 10.68 5.84 -12.53
C SER A 158 11.66 5.15 -13.46
N ALA A 159 12.97 5.23 -13.19
CA ALA A 159 13.98 4.49 -13.93
C ALA A 159 13.86 2.95 -13.86
N ARG A 160 13.05 2.44 -12.92
CA ARG A 160 12.82 0.99 -12.76
C ARG A 160 11.39 0.59 -13.03
N PHE A 161 10.43 1.30 -12.44
CA PHE A 161 9.02 0.91 -12.43
C PHE A 161 8.16 1.70 -13.43
N GLY A 162 8.68 2.80 -13.98
CA GLY A 162 7.97 3.68 -14.91
C GLY A 162 7.30 4.87 -14.25
N ALA A 163 6.37 5.48 -14.96
CA ALA A 163 5.62 6.63 -14.46
C ALA A 163 4.88 6.34 -13.14
N ASP A 164 4.39 7.40 -12.50
CA ASP A 164 3.59 7.37 -11.27
C ASP A 164 4.38 6.88 -10.03
N THR A 165 5.73 7.02 -10.06
CA THR A 165 6.65 6.57 -9.00
C THR A 165 7.56 7.68 -8.48
N ILE A 166 7.06 8.91 -8.44
CA ILE A 166 7.77 10.09 -7.91
C ILE A 166 7.99 9.96 -6.41
N GLY A 167 6.97 9.55 -5.65
CA GLY A 167 7.02 9.38 -4.20
C GLY A 167 7.75 8.11 -3.79
N GLY A 168 7.51 7.02 -4.49
CA GLY A 168 8.07 5.71 -4.18
C GLY A 168 7.21 4.54 -4.61
N VAL A 169 7.55 3.36 -4.08
CA VAL A 169 6.87 2.10 -4.37
C VAL A 169 6.55 1.37 -3.07
N ILE A 170 5.33 0.88 -2.95
CA ILE A 170 4.89 -0.02 -1.87
C ILE A 170 4.69 -1.40 -2.47
N GLY A 171 5.53 -2.36 -2.09
CA GLY A 171 5.41 -3.76 -2.46
C GLY A 171 4.77 -4.58 -1.36
N ILE A 172 3.68 -5.24 -1.69
CA ILE A 172 2.92 -6.11 -0.79
C ILE A 172 3.13 -7.53 -1.26
N PHE A 173 3.69 -8.35 -0.38
CA PHE A 173 3.98 -9.75 -0.65
C PHE A 173 3.03 -10.64 0.14
N THR A 174 2.34 -11.52 -0.55
CA THR A 174 1.43 -12.46 0.08
C THR A 174 2.15 -13.71 0.56
N ASN A 175 1.51 -14.47 1.46
CA ASN A 175 2.04 -15.75 1.90
C ASN A 175 2.21 -16.68 0.70
N GLN A 176 3.33 -17.36 0.61
CA GLN A 176 3.65 -18.31 -0.46
C GLN A 176 3.83 -19.71 0.12
N ALA A 177 3.38 -20.72 -0.61
CA ALA A 177 3.66 -22.11 -0.27
C ALA A 177 5.15 -22.41 -0.56
N ALA A 178 6.00 -22.37 0.46
CA ALA A 178 7.43 -22.57 0.32
C ALA A 178 7.91 -23.92 0.85
N GLU A 179 7.27 -24.45 1.89
CA GLU A 179 7.66 -25.69 2.55
C GLU A 179 6.73 -26.83 2.13
N PRO A 180 7.28 -28.06 1.93
CA PRO A 180 6.49 -29.22 1.58
C PRO A 180 5.37 -29.51 2.58
N GLY A 181 4.19 -29.87 2.05
CA GLY A 181 3.02 -30.20 2.85
C GLY A 181 1.80 -29.32 2.54
N VAL A 182 0.82 -29.42 3.41
CA VAL A 182 -0.42 -28.64 3.39
C VAL A 182 -0.43 -27.78 4.64
N LYS A 183 -0.59 -26.47 4.48
CA LYS A 183 -0.76 -25.53 5.59
C LYS A 183 -2.10 -24.82 5.44
N THR A 184 -2.82 -24.69 6.53
CA THR A 184 -4.08 -23.96 6.56
C THR A 184 -4.05 -22.88 7.65
N HIS A 185 -4.80 -21.80 7.45
CA HIS A 185 -4.97 -20.79 8.48
C HIS A 185 -6.41 -20.27 8.51
N VAL A 186 -6.81 -19.83 9.69
CA VAL A 186 -8.09 -19.16 9.94
C VAL A 186 -7.82 -17.99 10.87
N ASN A 187 -8.35 -16.81 10.52
CA ASN A 187 -8.34 -15.64 11.37
C ASN A 187 -9.77 -15.16 11.55
N LEU A 188 -10.14 -14.81 12.78
CA LEU A 188 -11.44 -14.25 13.13
C LEU A 188 -11.21 -13.07 14.07
N GLU A 189 -11.93 -11.98 13.85
CA GLU A 189 -11.95 -10.81 14.73
C GLU A 189 -13.37 -10.25 14.83
N SER A 190 -13.71 -9.71 16.00
CA SER A 190 -14.94 -8.97 16.23
C SER A 190 -14.68 -7.85 17.22
N GLY A 191 -15.36 -6.70 17.05
CA GLY A 191 -15.12 -5.56 17.91
C GLY A 191 -16.03 -4.37 17.69
N SER A 192 -15.52 -3.19 18.06
CA SER A 192 -16.19 -1.90 17.96
C SER A 192 -16.73 -1.63 16.56
N PHE A 193 -17.71 -0.73 16.49
CA PHE A 193 -18.43 -0.39 15.25
C PHE A 193 -19.11 -1.60 14.59
N LYS A 194 -19.43 -2.63 15.39
CA LYS A 194 -19.91 -3.94 14.93
C LYS A 194 -19.05 -4.54 13.82
N THR A 195 -17.76 -4.33 13.90
CA THR A 195 -16.82 -4.88 12.95
C THR A 195 -16.64 -6.37 13.16
N HIS A 196 -16.77 -7.13 12.07
CA HIS A 196 -16.51 -8.57 12.02
C HIS A 196 -15.59 -8.87 10.84
N TYR A 197 -14.49 -9.53 11.11
CA TYR A 197 -13.55 -9.96 10.11
C TYR A 197 -13.33 -11.47 10.18
N GLY A 198 -13.28 -12.10 9.03
CA GLY A 198 -12.93 -13.51 8.91
C GLY A 198 -12.08 -13.77 7.67
N SER A 199 -11.05 -14.59 7.82
CA SER A 199 -10.29 -15.10 6.69
C SER A 199 -9.93 -16.57 6.87
N ALA A 200 -9.81 -17.29 5.75
CA ALA A 200 -9.34 -18.66 5.72
C ALA A 200 -8.47 -18.88 4.48
N GLY A 201 -7.42 -19.66 4.63
CA GLY A 201 -6.54 -19.98 3.53
C GLY A 201 -5.96 -21.37 3.62
N VAL A 202 -5.59 -21.91 2.45
CA VAL A 202 -4.86 -23.15 2.29
C VAL A 202 -3.70 -22.93 1.34
N SER A 203 -2.53 -23.44 1.69
CA SER A 203 -1.37 -23.52 0.83
C SER A 203 -0.84 -24.96 0.77
N VAL A 204 -0.45 -25.37 -0.40
CA VAL A 204 0.05 -26.72 -0.69
C VAL A 204 1.37 -26.61 -1.42
N ALA A 205 2.38 -27.33 -0.95
CA ALA A 205 3.64 -27.51 -1.67
C ALA A 205 3.93 -29.01 -1.78
N GLN A 206 3.89 -29.55 -3.00
CA GLN A 206 4.05 -30.97 -3.28
C GLN A 206 5.33 -31.21 -4.08
N PRO A 207 6.41 -31.72 -3.46
CA PRO A 207 7.62 -32.12 -4.17
C PRO A 207 7.35 -33.30 -5.13
N HIS A 208 8.00 -33.24 -6.30
CA HIS A 208 8.03 -34.32 -7.28
C HIS A 208 9.45 -34.43 -7.86
N GLY A 209 10.29 -35.26 -7.27
CA GLY A 209 11.72 -35.31 -7.57
C GLY A 209 12.41 -34.00 -7.24
N LYS A 210 13.01 -33.33 -8.24
CA LYS A 210 13.62 -31.99 -8.11
C LYS A 210 12.65 -30.84 -8.40
N ASN A 211 11.38 -31.16 -8.66
CA ASN A 211 10.37 -30.20 -9.02
C ASN A 211 9.41 -29.97 -7.84
N LEU A 212 8.70 -28.85 -7.85
CA LEU A 212 7.76 -28.49 -6.80
C LEU A 212 6.47 -27.92 -7.42
N TRP A 213 5.35 -28.54 -7.11
CA TRP A 213 4.03 -27.94 -7.35
C TRP A 213 3.62 -27.12 -6.15
N THR A 214 3.14 -25.92 -6.40
CA THR A 214 2.60 -25.03 -5.35
C THR A 214 1.19 -24.62 -5.70
N GLY A 215 0.34 -24.52 -4.69
CA GLY A 215 -1.01 -24.02 -4.81
C GLY A 215 -1.40 -23.24 -3.56
N GLN A 216 -2.16 -22.17 -3.73
CA GLN A 216 -2.72 -21.44 -2.60
C GLN A 216 -4.08 -20.86 -2.96
N LEU A 217 -4.94 -20.80 -1.96
CA LEU A 217 -6.22 -20.11 -2.01
C LEU A 217 -6.44 -19.40 -0.68
N ASN A 218 -6.82 -18.14 -0.75
CA ASN A 218 -7.17 -17.31 0.38
C ASN A 218 -8.51 -16.64 0.13
N VAL A 219 -9.36 -16.59 1.14
CA VAL A 219 -10.62 -15.85 1.12
C VAL A 219 -10.75 -15.03 2.40
N SER A 220 -11.29 -13.83 2.30
CA SER A 220 -11.58 -13.00 3.45
C SER A 220 -12.88 -12.23 3.28
N ARG A 221 -13.50 -11.87 4.40
CA ARG A 221 -14.64 -10.97 4.47
C ARG A 221 -14.54 -10.09 5.70
N MET A 222 -14.83 -8.82 5.52
CA MET A 222 -14.97 -7.82 6.58
C MET A 222 -16.33 -7.14 6.44
N ILE A 223 -17.00 -6.93 7.57
CA ILE A 223 -18.24 -6.19 7.65
C ILE A 223 -18.11 -5.26 8.84
N SER A 224 -18.55 -4.02 8.71
CA SER A 224 -18.63 -3.04 9.81
C SER A 224 -19.88 -2.19 9.63
N ASP A 225 -20.58 -1.88 10.72
CA ASP A 225 -21.63 -0.86 10.67
C ASP A 225 -21.03 0.57 10.61
N GLY A 226 -19.73 0.72 10.91
CA GLY A 226 -19.04 2.00 10.87
C GLY A 226 -19.55 3.02 11.93
N TYR A 227 -19.33 4.26 11.61
CA TYR A 227 -19.83 5.46 12.30
C TYR A 227 -20.11 6.51 11.22
N SER A 228 -20.85 7.59 11.52
CA SER A 228 -21.07 8.67 10.54
C SER A 228 -19.76 9.34 10.15
N ALA A 229 -19.50 9.51 8.87
CA ALA A 229 -18.37 10.30 8.37
C ALA A 229 -18.58 11.80 8.66
N SER A 230 -19.83 12.25 8.74
CA SER A 230 -20.19 13.62 9.12
C SER A 230 -20.15 13.81 10.63
N PRO A 231 -19.45 14.83 11.16
CA PRO A 231 -19.54 15.24 12.56
C PRO A 231 -20.95 15.76 12.94
N LEU A 232 -21.77 16.12 11.97
CA LEU A 232 -23.14 16.60 12.14
C LEU A 232 -24.15 15.46 11.97
N GLY A 233 -23.69 14.27 11.59
CA GLY A 233 -24.51 13.13 11.25
C GLY A 233 -24.95 12.29 12.45
N ASN A 234 -25.96 11.44 12.22
CA ASN A 234 -26.49 10.50 13.18
C ASN A 234 -26.63 9.08 12.63
N GLU A 235 -26.40 8.87 11.36
CA GLU A 235 -26.38 7.54 10.75
C GLU A 235 -24.98 6.93 10.81
N ASN A 236 -24.88 5.66 10.47
CA ASN A 236 -23.60 4.98 10.40
C ASN A 236 -23.29 4.62 8.94
N ASP A 237 -22.09 4.93 8.50
CA ASP A 237 -21.57 4.55 7.19
C ASP A 237 -20.98 3.15 7.25
N GLY A 238 -21.74 2.20 6.77
CA GLY A 238 -21.37 0.79 6.78
C GLY A 238 -20.38 0.42 5.69
N PHE A 239 -19.68 -0.68 5.92
CA PHE A 239 -18.66 -1.19 5.02
C PHE A 239 -18.74 -2.72 4.91
N GLU A 240 -18.63 -3.23 3.69
CA GLU A 240 -18.46 -4.66 3.39
C GLU A 240 -17.33 -4.86 2.38
N ASP A 241 -16.34 -5.70 2.72
CA ASP A 241 -15.29 -6.18 1.83
C ASP A 241 -15.37 -7.69 1.70
N SER A 242 -15.16 -8.20 0.49
CA SER A 242 -15.03 -9.63 0.21
C SER A 242 -13.91 -9.85 -0.80
N SER A 243 -12.90 -10.61 -0.39
CA SER A 243 -11.71 -10.87 -1.20
C SER A 243 -11.46 -12.34 -1.40
N ALA A 244 -11.00 -12.71 -2.60
CA ALA A 244 -10.54 -14.05 -2.91
C ALA A 244 -9.28 -13.96 -3.78
N ARG A 245 -8.23 -14.70 -3.39
CA ARG A 245 -6.97 -14.80 -4.14
C ARG A 245 -6.51 -16.23 -4.21
N GLY A 246 -6.08 -16.65 -5.40
CA GLY A 246 -5.50 -17.98 -5.61
C GLY A 246 -4.32 -17.94 -6.55
N SER A 247 -3.38 -18.87 -6.36
CA SER A 247 -2.30 -19.09 -7.32
C SER A 247 -1.94 -20.57 -7.44
N VAL A 248 -1.43 -20.94 -8.61
CA VAL A 248 -0.84 -22.25 -8.88
C VAL A 248 0.51 -22.03 -9.54
N GLY A 249 1.52 -22.75 -9.06
CA GLY A 249 2.88 -22.67 -9.56
C GLY A 249 3.50 -24.04 -9.77
N TYR A 250 4.43 -24.11 -10.70
CA TYR A 250 5.28 -25.27 -10.94
C TYR A 250 6.73 -24.82 -11.10
N GLN A 251 7.57 -25.28 -10.21
CA GLN A 251 9.01 -25.03 -10.23
C GLN A 251 9.71 -26.30 -10.74
N TRP A 252 10.65 -26.15 -11.66
CA TRP A 252 11.51 -27.22 -12.15
C TRP A 252 12.99 -26.77 -12.08
N GLY A 253 13.79 -27.67 -11.54
CA GLY A 253 15.16 -27.31 -11.18
C GLY A 253 15.20 -26.19 -10.16
N ASP A 254 16.34 -25.48 -10.07
CA ASP A 254 16.61 -24.51 -9.02
C ASP A 254 16.17 -23.09 -9.38
N ALA A 255 16.03 -22.78 -10.68
CA ALA A 255 15.85 -21.40 -11.16
C ALA A 255 14.60 -21.18 -12.03
N SER A 256 13.84 -22.24 -12.34
CA SER A 256 12.73 -22.14 -13.30
C SER A 256 11.39 -22.28 -12.61
N LEU A 257 10.44 -21.38 -12.94
CA LEU A 257 9.11 -21.31 -12.32
C LEU A 257 8.08 -20.85 -13.36
N VAL A 258 6.95 -21.50 -13.42
CA VAL A 258 5.72 -20.95 -14.00
C VAL A 258 4.70 -20.75 -12.88
N LYS A 259 4.02 -19.60 -12.84
CA LYS A 259 3.00 -19.28 -11.84
C LYS A 259 1.85 -18.51 -12.47
N VAL A 260 0.62 -18.88 -12.10
CA VAL A 260 -0.59 -18.12 -12.42
C VAL A 260 -1.20 -17.64 -11.11
N THR A 261 -1.56 -16.37 -11.04
CA THR A 261 -2.22 -15.75 -9.89
C THR A 261 -3.49 -15.07 -10.35
N LEU A 262 -4.57 -15.24 -9.61
CA LEU A 262 -5.86 -14.58 -9.80
C LEU A 262 -6.31 -13.97 -8.50
N SER A 263 -6.88 -12.76 -8.55
CA SER A 263 -7.43 -12.07 -7.39
C SER A 263 -8.70 -11.31 -7.76
N GLN A 264 -9.64 -11.27 -6.82
CA GLN A 264 -10.83 -10.43 -6.88
C GLN A 264 -11.12 -9.86 -5.49
N THR A 265 -11.38 -8.56 -5.43
CA THR A 265 -11.88 -7.85 -4.25
C THR A 265 -13.16 -7.10 -4.65
N GLU A 266 -14.21 -7.25 -3.85
CA GLU A 266 -15.48 -6.52 -3.98
C GLU A 266 -15.73 -5.77 -2.69
N ILE A 267 -16.08 -4.49 -2.83
CA ILE A 267 -16.28 -3.55 -1.74
C ILE A 267 -17.59 -2.83 -1.95
N ASP A 268 -18.32 -2.66 -0.87
CA ASP A 268 -19.51 -1.85 -0.76
C ASP A 268 -19.33 -0.96 0.47
N ALA A 269 -19.26 0.36 0.26
CA ALA A 269 -18.95 1.34 1.29
C ALA A 269 -19.96 2.48 1.24
N GLN A 270 -20.68 2.70 2.34
CA GLN A 270 -21.52 3.87 2.54
C GLN A 270 -20.64 5.08 2.89
N GLY A 271 -21.16 6.27 2.71
CA GLY A 271 -20.47 7.50 3.02
C GLY A 271 -21.36 8.72 2.86
N ASP A 272 -20.85 9.79 3.36
CA ASP A 272 -21.49 11.12 3.41
C ASP A 272 -20.96 12.03 2.30
N GLU A 273 -21.66 13.14 2.04
CA GLU A 273 -21.28 14.11 1.05
C GLU A 273 -20.89 15.45 1.67
N GLN A 274 -20.11 16.22 0.93
CA GLN A 274 -19.85 17.61 1.25
C GLN A 274 -20.94 18.49 0.63
N ASP A 275 -21.55 19.36 1.46
CA ASP A 275 -22.65 20.23 1.03
C ASP A 275 -22.15 21.36 0.11
N PHE A 276 -22.40 21.21 -1.18
CA PHE A 276 -22.16 22.22 -2.20
C PHE A 276 -23.43 22.81 -2.78
N ASP A 277 -24.57 22.68 -2.09
CA ASP A 277 -25.85 23.20 -2.54
C ASP A 277 -25.84 24.71 -2.74
N PHE A 278 -26.57 25.15 -3.77
CA PHE A 278 -26.79 26.56 -4.07
C PHE A 278 -28.30 26.85 -4.18
N PRO A 279 -28.84 27.89 -3.52
CA PRO A 279 -28.13 28.88 -2.68
C PRO A 279 -27.56 28.27 -1.40
N SER A 280 -26.42 28.84 -0.92
CA SER A 280 -25.68 28.33 0.22
C SER A 280 -26.57 28.10 1.44
N THR A 281 -26.44 26.92 2.03
CA THR A 281 -27.08 26.50 3.27
C THR A 281 -26.24 26.88 4.50
N ALA A 282 -26.72 26.60 5.69
CA ALA A 282 -25.93 26.79 6.92
C ALA A 282 -24.78 25.77 7.03
N THR A 283 -24.85 24.66 6.31
CA THR A 283 -23.89 23.55 6.30
C THR A 283 -22.98 23.58 5.07
N GLN A 284 -23.09 24.61 4.22
CA GLN A 284 -22.34 24.73 3.00
C GLN A 284 -20.82 24.58 3.24
N GLY A 285 -20.20 23.66 2.50
CA GLY A 285 -18.80 23.27 2.61
C GLY A 285 -18.48 22.26 3.73
N LEU A 286 -19.45 21.93 4.59
CA LEU A 286 -19.31 20.89 5.63
C LEU A 286 -19.78 19.53 5.09
N VAL A 287 -19.33 18.47 5.74
CA VAL A 287 -19.82 17.11 5.47
C VAL A 287 -21.15 16.92 6.19
N ILE A 288 -22.16 16.42 5.48
CA ILE A 288 -23.53 16.19 5.95
C ILE A 288 -23.97 14.75 5.70
N ASP A 289 -24.91 14.23 6.51
CA ASP A 289 -25.49 12.90 6.30
C ASP A 289 -26.11 12.80 4.90
N ALA A 290 -25.71 11.75 4.15
CA ALA A 290 -26.20 11.47 2.81
C ALA A 290 -26.25 9.96 2.55
N ASP A 291 -27.32 9.48 1.87
CA ASP A 291 -27.45 8.06 1.49
C ASP A 291 -26.59 7.78 0.22
N GLN A 292 -25.27 7.96 0.36
CA GLN A 292 -24.30 7.66 -0.69
C GLN A 292 -23.71 6.28 -0.50
N ASN A 293 -23.42 5.61 -1.63
CA ASN A 293 -22.76 4.31 -1.62
C ASN A 293 -21.77 4.19 -2.79
N ASN A 294 -20.59 3.65 -2.50
CA ASN A 294 -19.58 3.31 -3.49
C ASN A 294 -19.39 1.79 -3.55
N ALA A 295 -19.83 1.18 -4.65
CA ALA A 295 -19.59 -0.23 -4.93
C ALA A 295 -18.40 -0.38 -5.88
N SER A 296 -17.31 -0.94 -5.37
CA SER A 296 -16.06 -1.13 -6.11
C SER A 296 -15.73 -2.60 -6.32
N LYS A 297 -15.14 -2.91 -7.47
CA LYS A 297 -14.64 -4.24 -7.79
C LYS A 297 -13.29 -4.16 -8.47
N GLN A 298 -12.29 -4.77 -7.84
CA GLN A 298 -10.95 -4.92 -8.38
C GLN A 298 -10.69 -6.37 -8.74
N ARG A 299 -10.08 -6.62 -9.90
CA ARG A 299 -9.63 -7.93 -10.34
C ARG A 299 -8.24 -7.81 -10.93
N PHE A 300 -7.39 -8.77 -10.66
CA PHE A 300 -6.17 -8.91 -11.43
C PHE A 300 -5.85 -10.38 -11.71
N ALA A 301 -5.17 -10.58 -12.82
CA ALA A 301 -4.61 -11.86 -13.24
C ALA A 301 -3.15 -11.66 -13.64
N ASN A 302 -2.30 -12.62 -13.32
CA ASN A 302 -0.90 -12.60 -13.71
C ASN A 302 -0.44 -14.01 -14.14
N PHE A 303 0.31 -14.05 -15.23
CA PHE A 303 1.11 -15.19 -15.65
C PHE A 303 2.58 -14.81 -15.50
N LEU A 304 3.34 -15.56 -14.73
CA LEU A 304 4.77 -15.39 -14.50
C LEU A 304 5.53 -16.62 -14.98
N LEU A 305 6.52 -16.42 -15.84
CA LEU A 305 7.50 -17.44 -16.24
C LEU A 305 8.90 -16.94 -15.88
N LYS A 306 9.64 -17.72 -15.11
CA LYS A 306 11.08 -17.54 -14.86
C LYS A 306 11.81 -18.73 -15.40
N THR A 307 12.93 -18.51 -16.06
CA THR A 307 13.81 -19.57 -16.57
C THR A 307 15.25 -19.12 -16.50
N GLU A 308 16.17 -20.08 -16.54
CA GLU A 308 17.60 -19.81 -16.72
C GLU A 308 18.11 -20.52 -17.97
N TYR A 309 18.82 -19.78 -18.83
CA TYR A 309 19.42 -20.29 -20.02
C TYR A 309 20.79 -19.67 -20.25
N PHE A 310 21.83 -20.50 -20.37
CA PHE A 310 23.23 -20.08 -20.46
C PHE A 310 23.70 -19.09 -19.37
N GLY A 311 23.20 -19.28 -18.13
CA GLY A 311 23.53 -18.42 -17.00
C GLY A 311 22.89 -17.03 -17.09
N TRP A 312 21.91 -16.83 -17.99
CA TRP A 312 21.02 -15.70 -18.00
C TRP A 312 19.67 -16.09 -17.38
N GLN A 313 19.22 -15.33 -16.41
CA GLN A 313 17.86 -15.46 -15.88
C GLN A 313 16.91 -14.66 -16.75
N GLN A 314 15.83 -15.29 -17.20
CA GLN A 314 14.78 -14.63 -17.97
C GLN A 314 13.49 -14.63 -17.17
N GLN A 315 12.77 -13.52 -17.24
CA GLN A 315 11.44 -13.39 -16.65
C GLN A 315 10.47 -12.80 -17.66
N LEU A 316 9.34 -13.46 -17.85
CA LEU A 316 8.19 -12.95 -18.56
C LEU A 316 7.02 -12.84 -17.57
N SER A 317 6.47 -11.63 -17.45
CA SER A 317 5.23 -11.39 -16.71
C SER A 317 4.17 -10.83 -17.66
N ILE A 318 2.96 -11.40 -17.61
CA ILE A 318 1.80 -10.89 -18.33
C ILE A 318 0.71 -10.68 -17.30
N SER A 319 0.26 -9.44 -17.15
CA SER A 319 -0.75 -9.08 -16.15
C SER A 319 -1.90 -8.29 -16.76
N GLU A 320 -3.07 -8.46 -16.18
CA GLU A 320 -4.26 -7.66 -16.43
C GLU A 320 -4.88 -7.25 -15.09
N THR A 321 -5.13 -5.94 -14.94
CA THR A 321 -5.85 -5.37 -13.78
C THR A 321 -7.09 -4.65 -14.28
N LYS A 322 -8.24 -4.90 -13.64
CA LYS A 322 -9.53 -4.27 -13.94
C LYS A 322 -10.15 -3.73 -12.68
N ASN A 323 -10.46 -2.45 -12.70
CA ASN A 323 -11.15 -1.74 -11.64
C ASN A 323 -12.50 -1.25 -12.17
N ARG A 324 -13.51 -1.36 -11.33
CA ARG A 324 -14.85 -0.87 -11.60
C ARG A 324 -15.41 -0.24 -10.34
N SER A 325 -15.73 1.05 -10.39
CA SER A 325 -16.40 1.79 -9.31
C SER A 325 -17.77 2.27 -9.77
N ARG A 326 -18.74 2.22 -8.88
CA ARG A 326 -20.12 2.66 -9.09
C ARG A 326 -20.57 3.47 -7.91
N PHE A 327 -20.98 4.69 -8.17
CA PHE A 327 -21.41 5.65 -7.16
C PHE A 327 -22.93 5.77 -7.21
N PHE A 328 -23.55 5.54 -6.08
CA PHE A 328 -25.00 5.60 -5.91
C PHE A 328 -25.35 6.76 -4.95
N ASP A 329 -26.43 7.42 -5.25
CA ASP A 329 -27.08 8.38 -4.37
C ASP A 329 -28.54 7.93 -4.20
N THR A 330 -28.98 7.81 -2.94
CA THR A 330 -30.33 7.29 -2.58
C THR A 330 -30.71 6.02 -3.35
N GLY A 331 -29.73 5.10 -3.48
CA GLY A 331 -29.86 3.83 -4.21
C GLY A 331 -29.89 3.93 -5.73
N THR A 332 -29.76 5.13 -6.31
CA THR A 332 -29.74 5.35 -7.75
C THR A 332 -28.30 5.48 -8.25
N LEU A 333 -27.92 4.74 -9.31
CA LEU A 333 -26.61 4.87 -9.93
C LEU A 333 -26.47 6.25 -10.58
N VAL A 334 -25.60 7.11 -10.03
CA VAL A 334 -25.37 8.47 -10.54
C VAL A 334 -24.14 8.54 -11.44
N SER A 335 -23.08 7.79 -11.11
CA SER A 335 -21.86 7.77 -11.94
C SER A 335 -21.09 6.47 -11.79
N GLY A 336 -20.10 6.26 -12.63
CA GLY A 336 -19.20 5.13 -12.54
C GLY A 336 -17.91 5.34 -13.32
N LEU A 337 -16.88 4.62 -12.86
CA LEU A 337 -15.56 4.60 -13.48
C LEU A 337 -15.16 3.17 -13.78
N ASN A 338 -14.55 2.93 -14.94
CA ASN A 338 -13.88 1.69 -15.27
C ASN A 338 -12.42 2.00 -15.65
N GLY A 339 -11.49 1.26 -15.07
CA GLY A 339 -10.07 1.27 -15.41
C GLY A 339 -9.59 -0.13 -15.80
N GLU A 340 -8.86 -0.24 -16.91
CA GLU A 340 -8.18 -1.48 -17.28
C GLU A 340 -6.71 -1.19 -17.57
N ARG A 341 -5.82 -2.07 -17.08
CA ARG A 341 -4.40 -2.08 -17.39
C ARG A 341 -4.00 -3.47 -17.86
N SER A 342 -3.32 -3.56 -19.00
CA SER A 342 -2.71 -4.79 -19.51
C SER A 342 -1.22 -4.54 -19.67
N LYS A 343 -0.37 -5.38 -19.07
CA LYS A 343 1.09 -5.19 -19.07
C LYS A 343 1.80 -6.48 -19.47
N VAL A 344 2.79 -6.37 -20.34
CA VAL A 344 3.74 -7.43 -20.68
C VAL A 344 5.12 -6.93 -20.32
N ASP A 345 5.81 -7.65 -19.47
CA ASP A 345 7.16 -7.34 -19.00
C ASP A 345 8.10 -8.50 -19.33
N LEU A 346 9.13 -8.22 -20.08
CA LEU A 346 10.18 -9.17 -20.43
C LEU A 346 11.52 -8.65 -19.90
N GLN A 347 12.18 -9.43 -19.07
CA GLN A 347 13.47 -9.08 -18.50
C GLN A 347 14.46 -10.23 -18.68
N THR A 348 15.73 -9.86 -18.87
CA THR A 348 16.85 -10.79 -18.81
C THR A 348 17.94 -10.21 -17.94
N SER A 349 18.51 -11.03 -17.06
CA SER A 349 19.56 -10.60 -16.15
C SER A 349 20.67 -11.62 -16.03
N LYS A 350 21.87 -11.14 -15.74
CA LYS A 350 23.04 -11.99 -15.51
C LYS A 350 23.87 -11.44 -14.37
N LEU A 351 24.29 -12.34 -13.50
CA LEU A 351 25.26 -12.08 -12.46
C LEU A 351 26.60 -12.68 -12.86
N VAL A 352 27.67 -11.91 -12.75
CA VAL A 352 29.05 -12.34 -13.09
C VAL A 352 29.99 -11.94 -11.97
N GLU A 353 30.74 -12.88 -11.45
CA GLU A 353 31.76 -12.65 -10.43
C GLU A 353 33.14 -12.57 -11.10
N VAL A 354 33.89 -11.51 -10.83
CA VAL A 354 35.27 -11.31 -11.31
C VAL A 354 36.16 -10.87 -10.17
N GLY A 355 36.91 -11.81 -9.60
CA GLY A 355 37.66 -11.58 -8.35
C GLY A 355 36.69 -11.27 -7.21
N ASP A 356 36.91 -10.14 -6.54
CA ASP A 356 36.05 -9.68 -5.43
C ASP A 356 34.87 -8.80 -5.89
N LEU A 357 34.67 -8.67 -7.21
CA LEU A 357 33.62 -7.86 -7.79
C LEU A 357 32.46 -8.73 -8.28
N THR A 358 31.26 -8.38 -7.87
CA THR A 358 30.02 -8.94 -8.41
C THR A 358 29.39 -7.91 -9.36
N HIS A 359 29.20 -8.29 -10.60
CA HIS A 359 28.53 -7.51 -11.63
C HIS A 359 27.14 -8.09 -11.87
N SER A 360 26.10 -7.28 -11.78
CA SER A 360 24.75 -7.65 -12.19
C SER A 360 24.30 -6.74 -13.33
N LEU A 361 23.87 -7.34 -14.43
CA LEU A 361 23.29 -6.64 -15.57
C LEU A 361 21.85 -7.11 -15.76
N LEU A 362 20.93 -6.16 -15.94
CA LEU A 362 19.56 -6.42 -16.34
C LEU A 362 19.22 -5.58 -17.58
N ILE A 363 18.51 -6.19 -18.50
CA ILE A 363 17.88 -5.54 -19.65
C ILE A 363 16.41 -5.95 -19.67
N GLY A 364 15.53 -4.98 -19.86
CA GLY A 364 14.09 -5.20 -19.90
C GLY A 364 13.40 -4.46 -21.01
N ALA A 365 12.25 -4.99 -21.42
CA ALA A 365 11.30 -4.34 -22.32
C ALA A 365 9.89 -4.53 -21.78
N GLN A 366 9.10 -3.46 -21.81
CA GLN A 366 7.72 -3.47 -21.33
C GLN A 366 6.78 -2.94 -22.42
N TYR A 367 5.58 -3.50 -22.44
CA TYR A 367 4.43 -2.95 -23.15
C TYR A 367 3.27 -2.82 -22.16
N GLU A 368 2.67 -1.64 -22.11
CA GLU A 368 1.50 -1.35 -21.29
C GLU A 368 0.39 -0.75 -22.16
N GLY A 369 -0.83 -1.24 -21.98
CA GLY A 369 -2.04 -0.67 -22.54
C GLY A 369 -3.01 -0.34 -21.42
N ARG A 370 -3.57 0.89 -21.43
CA ARG A 370 -4.52 1.37 -20.43
C ARG A 370 -5.83 1.79 -21.11
N LYS A 371 -6.96 1.58 -20.39
CA LYS A 371 -8.28 2.03 -20.81
C LYS A 371 -9.02 2.66 -19.63
N PHE A 372 -9.80 3.67 -19.96
CA PHE A 372 -10.61 4.44 -19.04
C PHE A 372 -12.02 4.62 -19.61
N GLU A 373 -13.02 4.56 -18.73
CA GLU A 373 -14.40 4.93 -19.05
C GLU A 373 -15.01 5.70 -17.88
N ASN A 374 -15.58 6.83 -18.18
CA ASN A 374 -16.42 7.65 -17.28
C ASN A 374 -17.88 7.49 -17.69
N ILE A 375 -18.76 7.15 -16.75
CA ILE A 375 -20.13 6.73 -16.99
C ILE A 375 -21.10 7.61 -16.20
N TYR A 376 -22.06 8.20 -16.89
CA TYR A 376 -23.19 8.95 -16.32
C TYR A 376 -24.49 8.47 -16.95
N PRO A 377 -25.22 7.52 -16.32
CA PRO A 377 -26.40 6.90 -16.93
C PRO A 377 -27.53 7.89 -17.26
N SER A 378 -27.69 8.91 -16.42
CA SER A 378 -28.79 9.89 -16.54
C SER A 378 -28.46 11.11 -17.41
N ILE A 379 -27.23 11.25 -17.94
CA ILE A 379 -26.77 12.42 -18.67
C ILE A 379 -26.33 12.03 -20.08
N THR A 380 -27.16 12.40 -21.06
CA THR A 380 -26.86 12.12 -22.47
C THR A 380 -25.60 12.86 -22.92
N GLY A 381 -24.62 12.12 -23.47
CA GLY A 381 -23.35 12.66 -23.98
C GLY A 381 -22.26 12.87 -22.92
N ALA A 382 -22.51 12.56 -21.63
CA ALA A 382 -21.51 12.65 -20.56
C ALA A 382 -20.57 11.45 -20.46
N ASN A 383 -20.93 10.33 -21.10
CA ASN A 383 -20.08 9.14 -21.13
C ASN A 383 -18.86 9.38 -22.03
N TYR A 384 -17.68 9.05 -21.50
CA TYR A 384 -16.43 9.20 -22.22
C TYR A 384 -15.54 7.96 -22.04
N ALA A 385 -14.84 7.58 -23.09
CA ALA A 385 -13.88 6.49 -23.06
C ALA A 385 -12.55 6.91 -23.71
N ALA A 386 -11.45 6.57 -23.07
CA ALA A 386 -10.11 6.82 -23.58
C ALA A 386 -9.22 5.58 -23.45
N LYS A 387 -8.17 5.54 -24.26
CA LYS A 387 -7.12 4.53 -24.16
C LYS A 387 -5.78 5.10 -24.54
N ASP A 388 -4.73 4.53 -24.01
CA ASP A 388 -3.35 4.79 -24.45
C ASP A 388 -2.50 3.52 -24.37
N ARG A 389 -1.24 3.65 -24.81
CA ARG A 389 -0.21 2.62 -24.73
C ARG A 389 1.14 3.25 -24.48
N GLN A 390 2.00 2.49 -23.84
CA GLN A 390 3.40 2.85 -23.62
C GLN A 390 4.30 1.66 -23.92
N GLN A 391 5.46 1.91 -24.50
CA GLN A 391 6.54 0.95 -24.67
C GLN A 391 7.75 1.47 -23.92
N SER A 392 8.51 0.57 -23.30
CA SER A 392 9.63 0.98 -22.48
C SER A 392 10.80 0.03 -22.60
N PHE A 393 12.01 0.59 -22.54
CA PHE A 393 13.26 -0.15 -22.44
C PHE A 393 13.98 0.20 -21.15
N ILE A 394 14.47 -0.80 -20.44
CA ILE A 394 15.07 -0.70 -19.12
C ILE A 394 16.46 -1.30 -19.15
N GLY A 395 17.44 -0.60 -18.60
CA GLY A 395 18.77 -1.11 -18.32
C GLY A 395 19.14 -0.87 -16.87
N GLU A 396 19.64 -1.89 -16.18
CA GLU A 396 20.18 -1.75 -14.82
C GLU A 396 21.55 -2.43 -14.75
N TYR A 397 22.50 -1.75 -14.12
CA TYR A 397 23.81 -2.30 -13.83
C TYR A 397 24.13 -2.08 -12.36
N VAL A 398 24.50 -3.17 -11.66
CA VAL A 398 24.92 -3.12 -10.26
C VAL A 398 26.34 -3.65 -10.16
N LEU A 399 27.22 -2.85 -9.56
CA LEU A 399 28.57 -3.24 -9.19
C LEU A 399 28.64 -3.36 -7.67
N GLN A 400 29.05 -4.51 -7.19
CA GLN A 400 29.10 -4.81 -5.76
C GLN A 400 30.43 -5.42 -5.35
N THR A 401 30.90 -5.02 -4.18
CA THR A 401 32.00 -5.65 -3.42
C THR A 401 31.47 -6.06 -2.05
N ALA A 402 32.30 -6.67 -1.22
CA ALA A 402 31.95 -6.99 0.17
C ALA A 402 31.53 -5.77 1.00
N SER A 403 31.99 -4.55 0.65
CA SER A 403 31.76 -3.33 1.43
C SER A 403 31.07 -2.18 0.67
N ARG A 404 30.89 -2.31 -0.64
CA ARG A 404 30.35 -1.23 -1.49
C ARG A 404 29.37 -1.77 -2.51
N SER A 405 28.35 -0.96 -2.80
CA SER A 405 27.44 -1.22 -3.93
C SER A 405 27.15 0.08 -4.66
N ILE A 406 27.15 0.03 -5.98
CA ILE A 406 26.72 1.11 -6.86
C ILE A 406 25.73 0.51 -7.85
N ALA A 407 24.54 1.10 -7.95
CA ALA A 407 23.58 0.72 -8.99
C ALA A 407 23.26 1.92 -9.88
N LEU A 408 23.17 1.66 -11.17
CA LEU A 408 22.73 2.60 -12.20
C LEU A 408 21.53 1.99 -12.92
N SER A 409 20.41 2.70 -12.98
CA SER A 409 19.24 2.31 -13.75
C SER A 409 18.88 3.41 -14.72
N VAL A 410 18.50 3.05 -15.94
CA VAL A 410 18.03 3.96 -16.99
C VAL A 410 16.82 3.33 -17.65
N ARG A 411 15.80 4.15 -17.90
CA ARG A 411 14.60 3.76 -18.61
C ARG A 411 14.27 4.79 -19.67
N ALA A 412 13.88 4.31 -20.85
CA ALA A 412 13.34 5.11 -21.94
C ALA A 412 11.89 4.68 -22.20
N ASP A 413 10.97 5.62 -22.14
CA ASP A 413 9.54 5.44 -22.36
C ASP A 413 9.11 6.13 -23.66
N ASP A 414 8.44 5.37 -24.55
CA ASP A 414 7.72 5.86 -25.73
C ASP A 414 6.21 5.79 -25.40
N ASN A 415 5.61 6.93 -25.13
CA ASN A 415 4.21 7.06 -24.75
C ASN A 415 3.40 7.58 -25.94
N GLN A 416 2.24 6.99 -26.21
CA GLN A 416 1.38 7.38 -27.33
C GLN A 416 0.85 8.82 -27.23
N ARG A 417 0.74 9.36 -26.02
CA ARG A 417 0.05 10.63 -25.74
C ARG A 417 1.01 11.76 -25.38
N PHE A 418 2.07 11.45 -24.67
CA PHE A 418 3.06 12.41 -24.19
C PHE A 418 4.37 12.25 -24.92
N ASP A 419 5.25 13.23 -24.81
CA ASP A 419 6.60 13.15 -25.36
C ASP A 419 7.38 12.00 -24.74
N ASN A 420 8.36 11.49 -25.49
CA ASN A 420 9.24 10.42 -25.01
C ASN A 420 10.03 10.90 -23.79
N ALA A 421 10.07 10.06 -22.76
CA ALA A 421 10.77 10.36 -21.52
C ALA A 421 11.97 9.43 -21.32
N THR A 422 13.03 9.95 -20.73
CA THR A 422 14.17 9.14 -20.26
C THR A 422 14.43 9.50 -18.81
N THR A 423 14.39 8.50 -17.95
CA THR A 423 14.64 8.65 -16.51
C THR A 423 15.86 7.84 -16.10
N ALA A 424 16.64 8.39 -15.17
CA ALA A 424 17.84 7.76 -14.65
C ALA A 424 17.83 7.75 -13.11
N ARG A 425 18.52 6.77 -12.55
CA ARG A 425 18.70 6.63 -11.11
C ARG A 425 20.08 6.08 -10.79
N VAL A 426 20.71 6.62 -9.75
CA VAL A 426 21.99 6.13 -9.21
C VAL A 426 21.82 5.90 -7.72
N THR A 427 22.31 4.77 -7.22
CA THR A 427 22.38 4.50 -5.78
C THR A 427 23.77 4.09 -5.37
N PHE A 428 24.13 4.41 -4.16
CA PHE A 428 25.41 4.10 -3.56
C PHE A 428 25.24 3.59 -2.15
N SER A 429 25.96 2.53 -1.77
CA SER A 429 26.07 2.04 -0.40
C SER A 429 27.52 1.74 -0.06
N GLN A 430 27.93 2.12 1.14
CA GLN A 430 29.28 1.86 1.66
C GLN A 430 29.19 1.41 3.12
N ASN A 431 29.63 0.19 3.39
CA ASN A 431 29.82 -0.29 4.75
C ASN A 431 31.08 0.36 5.35
N LEU A 432 30.92 0.97 6.50
CA LEU A 432 31.94 1.66 7.26
C LEU A 432 32.35 0.81 8.50
N PRO A 433 33.50 1.10 9.13
CA PRO A 433 33.82 0.50 10.42
C PRO A 433 32.73 0.71 11.48
N GLN A 434 32.73 -0.11 12.53
CA GLN A 434 31.80 -0.02 13.67
C GLN A 434 30.33 -0.32 13.30
N ASN A 435 30.09 -1.19 12.31
CA ASN A 435 28.75 -1.56 11.83
C ASN A 435 27.90 -0.38 11.36
N LEU A 436 28.55 0.63 10.80
CA LEU A 436 27.90 1.76 10.14
C LEU A 436 27.82 1.51 8.64
N ARG A 437 26.79 2.06 8.01
CA ARG A 437 26.60 2.08 6.56
C ARG A 437 26.14 3.45 6.10
N LEU A 438 26.85 4.02 5.16
CA LEU A 438 26.42 5.20 4.43
C LEU A 438 25.65 4.73 3.18
N HIS A 439 24.48 5.34 2.92
CA HIS A 439 23.71 5.09 1.71
C HIS A 439 23.26 6.42 1.09
N SER A 440 23.10 6.44 -0.20
CA SER A 440 22.64 7.61 -0.93
C SER A 440 21.95 7.18 -2.21
N SER A 441 20.96 7.93 -2.63
CA SER A 441 20.34 7.80 -3.93
C SER A 441 20.14 9.16 -4.58
N TRP A 442 20.17 9.18 -5.91
CA TRP A 442 19.73 10.26 -6.78
C TRP A 442 18.87 9.66 -7.87
N GLY A 443 17.77 10.32 -8.22
CA GLY A 443 16.91 9.82 -9.28
C GLY A 443 15.95 10.88 -9.81
N GLN A 444 15.48 10.60 -11.04
CA GLN A 444 14.42 11.32 -11.72
C GLN A 444 13.11 10.54 -11.61
N GLY A 445 12.02 11.25 -11.44
CA GLY A 445 10.65 10.73 -11.43
C GLY A 445 9.82 11.41 -12.50
N ILE A 446 8.85 10.70 -13.02
CA ILE A 446 7.84 11.23 -13.93
C ILE A 446 6.47 10.68 -13.50
N ALA A 447 5.43 11.52 -13.55
CA ALA A 447 4.04 11.08 -13.45
C ALA A 447 3.26 11.63 -14.65
N ASN A 448 2.60 10.72 -15.35
CA ASN A 448 1.74 11.11 -16.46
C ASN A 448 0.40 11.61 -15.93
N PRO A 449 -0.19 12.67 -16.51
CA PRO A 449 -1.56 13.06 -16.19
C PRO A 449 -2.49 11.87 -16.26
N THR A 450 -3.32 11.70 -15.25
CA THR A 450 -4.27 10.59 -15.17
C THR A 450 -5.39 10.74 -16.20
N PHE A 451 -6.06 9.67 -16.54
CA PHE A 451 -7.19 9.77 -17.46
C PHE A 451 -8.32 10.64 -16.90
N PHE A 452 -8.50 10.64 -15.57
CA PHE A 452 -9.53 11.49 -14.95
C PHE A 452 -9.15 12.98 -15.06
N GLU A 453 -7.91 13.34 -14.85
CA GLU A 453 -7.42 14.72 -15.06
C GLU A 453 -7.53 15.15 -16.51
N LEU A 454 -7.28 14.26 -17.46
CA LEU A 454 -7.34 14.58 -18.89
C LEU A 454 -8.77 14.65 -19.41
N PHE A 455 -9.65 13.73 -18.99
CA PHE A 455 -10.94 13.47 -19.64
C PHE A 455 -12.09 13.25 -18.66
N GLY A 456 -11.82 13.33 -17.35
CA GLY A 456 -12.84 13.21 -16.32
C GLY A 456 -13.89 14.30 -16.49
N PHE A 457 -15.12 13.98 -16.15
CA PHE A 457 -16.22 14.90 -16.17
C PHE A 457 -17.14 14.62 -14.98
N THR A 458 -17.47 15.67 -14.24
CA THR A 458 -18.53 15.65 -13.23
C THR A 458 -19.46 16.82 -13.54
N PRO A 459 -20.74 16.57 -13.75
CA PRO A 459 -21.67 17.61 -14.15
C PRO A 459 -21.64 18.82 -13.21
N ASN A 460 -21.55 20.03 -13.78
CA ASN A 460 -21.53 21.31 -13.05
C ASN A 460 -20.40 21.46 -11.99
N SER A 461 -19.44 20.57 -11.95
CA SER A 461 -18.40 20.57 -10.91
C SER A 461 -16.99 20.45 -11.48
N PHE A 462 -16.74 19.51 -12.40
CA PHE A 462 -15.39 19.22 -12.87
C PHE A 462 -15.33 18.93 -14.37
N THR A 463 -14.29 19.45 -15.02
CA THR A 463 -13.95 19.15 -16.42
C THR A 463 -12.46 18.93 -16.56
N GLY A 464 -12.06 17.77 -17.09
CA GLY A 464 -10.67 17.43 -17.36
C GLY A 464 -10.02 18.33 -18.41
N ASN A 465 -8.69 18.40 -18.38
CA ASN A 465 -7.87 19.21 -19.28
C ASN A 465 -6.96 18.32 -20.15
N PRO A 466 -7.25 18.13 -21.44
CA PRO A 466 -6.47 17.25 -22.32
C PRO A 466 -5.08 17.82 -22.70
N ASN A 467 -4.78 19.06 -22.29
CA ASN A 467 -3.51 19.73 -22.61
C ASN A 467 -2.46 19.64 -21.49
N LEU A 468 -2.73 18.89 -20.43
CA LEU A 468 -1.80 18.69 -19.32
C LEU A 468 -0.50 18.03 -19.81
N GLN A 469 0.60 18.46 -19.19
CA GLN A 469 1.93 17.90 -19.39
C GLN A 469 2.30 16.97 -18.21
N PRO A 470 3.16 15.97 -18.42
CA PRO A 470 3.67 15.15 -17.31
C PRO A 470 4.37 15.99 -16.23
N GLU A 471 4.20 15.55 -14.99
CA GLU A 471 4.93 16.06 -13.86
C GLU A 471 6.33 15.43 -13.82
N GLU A 472 7.35 16.21 -13.50
CA GLU A 472 8.72 15.76 -13.44
C GLU A 472 9.36 16.06 -12.09
N SER A 473 10.08 15.11 -11.52
CA SER A 473 10.78 15.27 -10.25
C SER A 473 12.24 14.90 -10.36
N THR A 474 13.07 15.62 -9.61
CA THR A 474 14.44 15.24 -9.31
C THR A 474 14.63 15.20 -7.81
N SER A 475 15.12 14.07 -7.29
CA SER A 475 15.37 13.98 -5.86
C SER A 475 16.66 13.24 -5.53
N TRP A 476 17.14 13.46 -4.30
CA TRP A 476 18.27 12.76 -3.73
C TRP A 476 18.05 12.52 -2.23
N ASP A 477 18.72 11.51 -1.73
CA ASP A 477 18.82 11.27 -0.30
C ASP A 477 20.22 10.84 0.12
N LEU A 478 20.53 11.07 1.40
CA LEU A 478 21.74 10.65 2.06
C LEU A 478 21.40 10.17 3.47
N GLY A 479 21.78 8.95 3.78
CA GLY A 479 21.48 8.35 5.07
C GLY A 479 22.66 7.62 5.69
N LEU A 480 22.62 7.54 7.01
CA LEU A 480 23.53 6.79 7.86
C LEU A 480 22.73 5.77 8.67
N THR A 481 22.96 4.49 8.39
CA THR A 481 22.37 3.38 9.13
C THR A 481 23.46 2.71 9.97
N GLY A 482 23.10 2.18 11.12
CA GLY A 482 24.08 1.48 11.92
C GLY A 482 23.52 0.73 13.11
N SER A 483 24.39 0.01 13.80
CA SER A 483 24.06 -0.62 15.06
C SER A 483 25.07 -0.29 16.15
N LEU A 484 24.56 0.01 17.34
CA LEU A 484 25.32 0.39 18.53
C LEU A 484 25.12 -0.67 19.62
N LEU A 485 25.92 -0.57 20.69
CA LEU A 485 25.81 -1.42 21.88
C LEU A 485 25.82 -2.93 21.54
N SER A 486 26.76 -3.36 20.68
CA SER A 486 26.89 -4.75 20.21
C SER A 486 25.63 -5.28 19.49
N GLY A 487 24.97 -4.43 18.69
CA GLY A 487 23.79 -4.79 17.91
C GLY A 487 22.46 -4.63 18.64
N ARG A 488 22.45 -4.18 19.90
CA ARG A 488 21.21 -3.97 20.66
C ARG A 488 20.38 -2.77 20.19
N VAL A 489 21.02 -1.77 19.57
CA VAL A 489 20.34 -0.58 19.06
C VAL A 489 20.67 -0.43 17.59
N GLY A 490 19.70 -0.63 16.75
CA GLY A 490 19.74 -0.28 15.32
C GLY A 490 19.19 1.14 15.12
N PHE A 491 19.73 1.88 14.15
CA PHE A 491 19.22 3.21 13.78
C PHE A 491 19.38 3.47 12.29
N ASP A 492 18.52 4.32 11.76
CA ASP A 492 18.65 4.96 10.45
C ASP A 492 18.35 6.45 10.59
N LEU A 493 19.21 7.28 10.00
CA LEU A 493 19.05 8.72 9.92
C LEU A 493 19.25 9.14 8.48
N THR A 494 18.19 9.59 7.82
CA THR A 494 18.20 9.97 6.42
C THR A 494 17.70 11.40 6.21
N TYR A 495 18.42 12.19 5.43
CA TYR A 495 17.94 13.44 4.86
C TYR A 495 17.58 13.24 3.39
N PHE A 496 16.48 13.83 2.94
CA PHE A 496 16.06 13.81 1.55
C PHE A 496 15.67 15.21 1.07
N SER A 497 15.76 15.40 -0.25
CA SER A 497 15.29 16.60 -0.94
C SER A 497 14.75 16.23 -2.32
N ALA A 498 13.63 16.82 -2.70
CA ALA A 498 12.97 16.64 -4.00
C ALA A 498 12.42 17.98 -4.51
N ASP A 499 12.64 18.23 -5.78
CA ASP A 499 11.99 19.30 -6.54
C ASP A 499 11.03 18.67 -7.55
N LEU A 500 9.83 19.25 -7.69
CA LEU A 500 8.78 18.82 -8.63
C LEU A 500 8.43 20.00 -9.52
N THR A 501 8.38 19.76 -10.83
CA THR A 501 7.97 20.72 -11.86
C THR A 501 6.71 20.25 -12.56
N ASN A 502 5.95 21.17 -13.14
CA ASN A 502 4.68 20.91 -13.81
C ASN A 502 3.66 20.20 -12.93
N GLU A 503 3.72 20.36 -11.60
CA GLU A 503 2.76 19.74 -10.68
C GLU A 503 1.32 20.05 -11.11
N ILE A 504 0.45 19.04 -11.11
CA ILE A 504 -0.93 19.16 -11.52
C ILE A 504 -1.79 19.46 -10.31
N GLU A 505 -2.47 20.59 -10.31
CA GLU A 505 -3.41 20.98 -9.26
C GLU A 505 -4.78 21.30 -9.86
N THR A 506 -5.84 21.01 -9.09
CA THR A 506 -7.20 21.36 -9.48
C THR A 506 -7.48 22.83 -9.17
N VAL A 507 -7.79 23.61 -10.18
CA VAL A 507 -8.08 25.04 -10.10
C VAL A 507 -9.58 25.28 -10.28
N PHE A 508 -10.17 26.06 -9.37
CA PHE A 508 -11.58 26.46 -9.45
C PHE A 508 -11.74 27.76 -10.24
N ASP A 509 -12.60 27.74 -11.27
CA ASP A 509 -12.93 28.92 -12.08
C ASP A 509 -14.20 29.60 -11.53
N MET A 510 -14.03 30.78 -10.96
CA MET A 510 -15.12 31.60 -10.42
C MET A 510 -16.12 32.09 -11.51
N THR A 511 -15.77 31.99 -12.79
CA THR A 511 -16.66 32.43 -13.91
C THR A 511 -17.61 31.32 -14.32
N THR A 512 -17.11 30.09 -14.40
CA THR A 512 -17.87 28.91 -14.80
C THR A 512 -18.40 28.11 -13.61
N PHE A 513 -17.91 28.39 -12.41
CA PHE A 513 -18.18 27.63 -11.18
C PHE A 513 -17.83 26.15 -11.33
N THR A 514 -16.78 25.83 -12.10
CA THR A 514 -16.28 24.49 -12.31
C THR A 514 -14.80 24.40 -11.97
N SER A 515 -14.35 23.23 -11.59
CA SER A 515 -12.94 22.93 -11.37
C SER A 515 -12.34 22.28 -12.61
N SER A 516 -11.06 22.55 -12.87
CA SER A 516 -10.28 21.90 -13.94
C SER A 516 -8.83 21.75 -13.51
N PRO A 517 -8.15 20.65 -13.86
CA PRO A 517 -6.74 20.48 -13.51
C PRO A 517 -5.84 21.32 -14.43
N ALA A 518 -4.76 21.85 -13.86
CA ALA A 518 -3.78 22.65 -14.57
C ALA A 518 -2.37 22.37 -14.05
N ASN A 519 -1.38 22.39 -14.94
CA ASN A 519 0.03 22.36 -14.49
C ASN A 519 0.40 23.69 -13.84
N GLN A 520 0.97 23.62 -12.65
CA GLN A 520 1.45 24.78 -11.89
C GLN A 520 2.73 25.34 -12.52
N THR A 521 2.89 26.65 -12.45
CA THR A 521 4.11 27.32 -12.90
C THR A 521 5.07 27.48 -11.74
N GLY A 522 6.30 27.00 -11.86
CA GLY A 522 7.31 27.01 -10.80
C GLY A 522 7.61 25.62 -10.29
N ASN A 523 8.26 25.52 -9.12
CA ASN A 523 8.70 24.26 -8.55
C ASN A 523 8.12 24.09 -7.16
N SER A 524 7.51 22.94 -6.90
CA SER A 524 7.20 22.50 -5.55
C SER A 524 8.43 21.89 -4.91
N GLN A 525 8.61 22.10 -3.62
CA GLN A 525 9.79 21.67 -2.88
C GLN A 525 9.41 20.80 -1.69
N ARG A 526 10.06 19.66 -1.57
CA ARG A 526 9.88 18.72 -0.46
C ARG A 526 11.23 18.28 0.06
N HIS A 527 11.48 18.50 1.35
CA HIS A 527 12.70 18.02 1.99
C HIS A 527 12.47 17.72 3.47
N GLY A 528 13.31 16.91 4.06
CA GLY A 528 13.11 16.54 5.44
C GLY A 528 14.09 15.52 5.99
N TRP A 529 13.84 15.15 7.26
CA TRP A 529 14.58 14.14 7.99
C TRP A 529 13.70 12.97 8.32
N GLU A 530 14.26 11.79 8.17
CA GLU A 530 13.69 10.50 8.57
C GLU A 530 14.62 9.88 9.61
N MET A 531 14.07 9.52 10.77
CA MET A 531 14.80 8.91 11.87
C MET A 531 14.07 7.64 12.28
N SER A 532 14.77 6.54 12.39
CA SER A 532 14.24 5.31 12.97
C SER A 532 15.22 4.68 13.95
N MET A 533 14.69 3.96 14.91
CA MET A 533 15.46 3.26 15.94
C MET A 533 14.74 1.99 16.35
N ASP A 534 15.49 0.91 16.44
CA ASP A 534 15.08 -0.36 17.02
C ASP A 534 16.03 -0.70 18.17
N ALA A 535 15.50 -0.90 19.38
CA ALA A 535 16.33 -1.14 20.56
C ALA A 535 15.84 -2.36 21.35
N ALA A 536 16.70 -3.36 21.51
CA ALA A 536 16.51 -4.46 22.45
C ALA A 536 17.02 -4.04 23.84
N ILE A 537 16.10 -3.73 24.75
CA ILE A 537 16.42 -3.34 26.13
C ILE A 537 16.92 -4.56 26.90
N ASN A 538 16.18 -5.66 26.78
CA ASN A 538 16.56 -6.99 27.28
C ASN A 538 15.91 -8.07 26.40
N GLU A 539 15.97 -9.34 26.80
CA GLU A 539 15.41 -10.47 26.04
C GLU A 539 13.89 -10.40 25.88
N GLN A 540 13.17 -9.77 26.82
CA GLN A 540 11.72 -9.66 26.83
C GLN A 540 11.19 -8.31 26.31
N LEU A 541 12.02 -7.27 26.34
CA LEU A 541 11.56 -5.90 26.11
C LEU A 541 12.33 -5.24 24.97
N SER A 542 11.62 -4.76 23.97
CA SER A 542 12.17 -3.96 22.87
C SER A 542 11.35 -2.72 22.59
N VAL A 543 11.97 -1.74 21.97
CA VAL A 543 11.37 -0.47 21.55
C VAL A 543 11.65 -0.27 20.08
N THR A 544 10.62 0.09 19.32
CA THR A 544 10.76 0.64 17.97
C THR A 544 10.28 2.08 17.96
N ALA A 545 10.97 2.96 17.27
CA ALA A 545 10.60 4.36 17.16
C ALA A 545 10.94 4.91 15.79
N HIS A 546 10.10 5.82 15.29
CA HIS A 546 10.46 6.66 14.18
C HIS A 546 9.97 8.09 14.42
N TRP A 547 10.66 9.07 13.82
CA TRP A 547 10.28 10.47 13.85
C TRP A 547 10.66 11.14 12.55
N ASN A 548 9.79 12.03 12.06
CA ASN A 548 9.93 12.67 10.78
C ASN A 548 9.78 14.18 10.90
N PHE A 549 10.58 14.89 10.12
CA PHE A 549 10.39 16.29 9.81
C PHE A 549 10.21 16.43 8.30
N LEU A 550 9.13 17.05 7.88
CA LEU A 550 8.80 17.28 6.47
C LEU A 550 8.56 18.76 6.23
N HIS A 551 9.26 19.31 5.27
CA HIS A 551 8.96 20.62 4.70
C HIS A 551 8.43 20.40 3.28
N SER A 552 7.18 20.75 3.04
CA SER A 552 6.50 20.56 1.75
C SER A 552 5.82 21.86 1.37
N ARG A 553 6.18 22.41 0.21
CA ARG A 553 5.69 23.70 -0.28
C ARG A 553 5.34 23.61 -1.76
N ASP A 554 4.18 24.17 -2.12
CA ASP A 554 3.76 24.39 -3.49
C ASP A 554 4.59 25.53 -4.16
N PRO A 555 4.44 25.78 -5.47
CA PRO A 555 5.18 26.85 -6.17
C PRO A 555 4.96 28.26 -5.59
N ASP A 556 3.84 28.49 -4.92
CA ASP A 556 3.51 29.76 -4.24
C ASP A 556 4.06 29.81 -2.81
N ALA A 557 4.90 28.85 -2.41
CA ALA A 557 5.47 28.68 -1.07
C ALA A 557 4.44 28.41 0.03
N ARG A 558 3.21 28.02 -0.29
CA ARG A 558 2.20 27.59 0.70
C ARG A 558 2.48 26.15 1.13
N VAL A 559 2.11 25.82 2.37
CA VAL A 559 2.19 24.43 2.86
C VAL A 559 1.20 23.57 2.06
N GLU A 560 1.67 22.48 1.49
CA GLU A 560 0.80 21.52 0.79
C GLU A 560 -0.16 20.83 1.77
N VAL A 561 -1.35 20.47 1.31
CA VAL A 561 -2.42 19.87 2.12
C VAL A 561 -2.11 18.43 2.51
N ARG A 562 -2.55 18.00 3.71
CA ARG A 562 -2.45 16.63 4.22
C ARG A 562 -1.01 16.11 4.36
N ARG A 563 -0.07 17.05 4.62
CA ARG A 563 1.35 16.74 4.84
C ARG A 563 1.79 17.32 6.19
N PRO A 564 1.70 16.54 7.27
CA PRO A 564 2.13 17.01 8.59
C PRO A 564 3.62 17.28 8.60
N GLU A 565 4.02 18.47 9.09
CA GLU A 565 5.44 18.85 9.18
C GLU A 565 6.22 18.00 10.20
N LYS A 566 5.52 17.36 11.14
CA LYS A 566 6.10 16.49 12.16
C LYS A 566 5.19 15.32 12.40
N SER A 567 5.74 14.12 12.36
CA SER A 567 5.00 12.90 12.70
C SER A 567 5.95 11.83 13.21
N GLY A 568 5.42 10.86 13.92
CA GLY A 568 6.23 9.75 14.39
C GLY A 568 5.47 8.78 15.27
N SER A 569 6.12 7.69 15.61
CA SER A 569 5.59 6.71 16.56
C SER A 569 6.67 6.16 17.47
N VAL A 570 6.25 5.71 18.64
CA VAL A 570 7.04 4.92 19.57
C VAL A 570 6.24 3.71 19.99
N SER A 571 6.80 2.53 19.86
CA SER A 571 6.17 1.27 20.25
C SER A 571 7.06 0.53 21.26
N LEU A 572 6.46 0.09 22.36
CA LEU A 572 7.09 -0.76 23.36
C LEU A 572 6.53 -2.17 23.22
N HIS A 573 7.42 -3.15 23.04
CA HIS A 573 7.05 -4.54 22.84
C HIS A 573 7.59 -5.39 24.00
N TYR A 574 6.72 -6.14 24.62
CA TYR A 574 7.05 -7.11 25.66
C TYR A 574 6.68 -8.52 25.23
N ALA A 575 7.59 -9.46 25.39
CA ALA A 575 7.35 -10.90 25.25
C ALA A 575 7.59 -11.61 26.58
N SER A 576 6.70 -12.51 26.97
CA SER A 576 6.88 -13.31 28.19
C SER A 576 8.08 -14.26 28.05
N THR A 577 8.67 -14.69 29.17
CA THR A 577 9.84 -15.58 29.19
C THR A 577 9.63 -16.93 28.51
N ASN A 578 8.39 -17.41 28.42
CA ASN A 578 7.99 -18.62 27.69
C ASN A 578 7.53 -18.35 26.26
N ASP A 579 7.66 -17.11 25.80
CA ASP A 579 7.27 -16.60 24.47
C ASP A 579 5.79 -16.81 24.07
N GLN A 580 4.92 -17.18 25.04
CA GLN A 580 3.49 -17.38 24.79
C GLN A 580 2.68 -16.10 24.85
N GLY A 581 3.06 -15.16 25.72
CA GLY A 581 2.35 -13.89 25.91
C GLY A 581 3.14 -12.72 25.30
N ARG A 582 2.45 -11.85 24.55
CA ARG A 582 3.04 -10.65 23.95
C ARG A 582 2.14 -9.45 24.20
N VAL A 583 2.75 -8.30 24.49
CA VAL A 583 2.04 -7.03 24.65
C VAL A 583 2.79 -5.96 23.86
N SER A 584 2.07 -5.15 23.10
CA SER A 584 2.60 -4.00 22.37
C SER A 584 1.80 -2.75 22.73
N LEU A 585 2.48 -1.74 23.24
CA LEU A 585 1.94 -0.39 23.45
C LEU A 585 2.52 0.53 22.40
N GLN A 586 1.67 1.19 21.64
CA GLN A 586 2.07 2.11 20.58
C GLN A 586 1.52 3.51 20.85
N VAL A 587 2.35 4.51 20.67
CA VAL A 587 1.97 5.93 20.65
C VAL A 587 2.29 6.49 19.27
N LEU A 588 1.26 6.97 18.58
CA LEU A 588 1.35 7.62 17.27
C LEU A 588 1.08 9.11 17.45
N HIS A 589 1.97 9.95 16.93
CA HIS A 589 1.77 11.41 16.92
C HIS A 589 1.74 11.92 15.48
N ASN A 590 0.70 12.70 15.16
CA ASN A 590 0.58 13.45 13.92
C ASN A 590 0.50 14.93 14.25
N GLY A 591 1.42 15.73 13.73
CA GLY A 591 1.47 17.17 13.95
C GLY A 591 0.32 17.89 13.25
N LYS A 592 0.27 19.21 13.45
CA LYS A 592 -0.68 20.06 12.71
C LYS A 592 -0.52 19.87 11.21
N ASN A 593 -1.65 19.92 10.52
CA ASN A 593 -1.75 19.65 9.11
C ASN A 593 -2.61 20.70 8.41
N GLN A 594 -2.26 21.12 7.20
CA GLN A 594 -3.12 21.96 6.37
C GLN A 594 -4.07 21.07 5.59
N ASP A 595 -5.31 21.53 5.38
CA ASP A 595 -6.26 20.93 4.45
C ASP A 595 -7.04 22.00 3.69
N SER A 596 -7.74 21.62 2.65
CA SER A 596 -8.60 22.53 1.89
C SER A 596 -9.90 22.79 2.65
N GLU A 597 -10.32 24.05 2.69
CA GLU A 597 -11.60 24.46 3.24
C GLU A 597 -12.54 24.86 2.08
N PHE A 598 -13.78 24.41 2.14
CA PHE A 598 -14.78 24.66 1.09
C PHE A 598 -15.96 25.51 1.57
N ILE A 599 -15.83 26.21 2.70
CA ILE A 599 -16.87 27.07 3.27
C ILE A 599 -16.81 28.44 2.57
N PHE A 600 -17.78 28.76 1.70
CA PHE A 600 -17.77 29.98 0.91
C PHE A 600 -17.92 31.28 1.71
N SER A 601 -18.41 31.22 2.94
CA SER A 601 -18.50 32.38 3.83
C SER A 601 -17.15 32.81 4.40
N THR A 602 -16.12 31.94 4.36
CA THR A 602 -14.74 32.25 4.72
C THR A 602 -13.99 32.74 3.49
N THR A 603 -13.00 33.58 3.69
CA THR A 603 -12.09 34.01 2.61
C THR A 603 -10.85 33.11 2.53
N GLN A 604 -10.81 32.06 3.32
CA GLN A 604 -9.69 31.13 3.41
C GLN A 604 -9.98 29.89 2.57
N ASP A 605 -9.03 29.50 1.75
CA ASP A 605 -9.05 28.25 0.97
C ASP A 605 -8.33 27.11 1.69
N ARG A 606 -7.73 27.39 2.87
CA ARG A 606 -6.94 26.47 3.68
C ARG A 606 -7.34 26.55 5.15
N VAL A 607 -7.43 25.39 5.78
CA VAL A 607 -7.68 25.20 7.20
C VAL A 607 -6.55 24.44 7.86
N THR A 608 -6.24 24.75 9.10
CA THR A 608 -5.25 24.00 9.89
C THR A 608 -5.97 22.99 10.77
N LEU A 609 -5.80 21.70 10.48
CA LEU A 609 -6.23 20.61 11.34
C LEU A 609 -5.31 20.52 12.58
N ALA A 610 -5.89 20.25 13.74
CA ALA A 610 -5.16 20.10 14.99
C ALA A 610 -4.22 18.89 14.95
N SER A 611 -3.14 18.94 15.72
CA SER A 611 -2.33 17.74 15.98
C SER A 611 -3.07 16.77 16.88
N TYR A 612 -2.82 15.47 16.71
CA TYR A 612 -3.42 14.43 17.53
C TYR A 612 -2.40 13.36 17.94
N THR A 613 -2.73 12.61 19.00
CA THR A 613 -1.87 11.55 19.53
C THR A 613 -2.72 10.33 19.87
N LEU A 614 -2.51 9.23 19.15
CA LEU A 614 -3.24 7.99 19.37
C LEU A 614 -2.40 7.04 20.22
N VAL A 615 -3.05 6.40 21.20
CA VAL A 615 -2.44 5.33 22.00
C VAL A 615 -3.17 4.04 21.70
N ASN A 616 -2.42 3.05 21.21
CA ASN A 616 -2.91 1.73 20.84
C ASN A 616 -2.26 0.67 21.72
N LEU A 617 -3.01 -0.37 22.09
CA LEU A 617 -2.53 -1.49 22.86
C LEU A 617 -2.95 -2.80 22.20
N THR A 618 -2.02 -3.70 22.03
CA THR A 618 -2.29 -5.07 21.58
C THR A 618 -1.73 -6.05 22.60
N ALA A 619 -2.53 -7.05 22.97
CA ALA A 619 -2.08 -8.18 23.78
C ALA A 619 -2.44 -9.48 23.07
N SER A 620 -1.53 -10.44 23.03
CA SER A 620 -1.77 -11.75 22.43
C SER A 620 -1.21 -12.87 23.31
N TYR A 621 -1.87 -14.03 23.23
CA TYR A 621 -1.47 -15.21 23.97
C TYR A 621 -1.65 -16.48 23.14
N ASP A 622 -0.58 -17.27 23.05
CA ASP A 622 -0.59 -18.55 22.36
C ASP A 622 -1.13 -19.64 23.29
N VAL A 623 -2.44 -19.91 23.18
CA VAL A 623 -3.12 -20.96 24.01
C VAL A 623 -2.69 -22.36 23.57
N LYS A 624 -2.21 -22.50 22.37
CA LYS A 624 -1.53 -23.67 21.80
C LYS A 624 -0.49 -23.16 20.79
N PRO A 625 0.52 -23.99 20.41
CA PRO A 625 1.54 -23.56 19.43
C PRO A 625 0.99 -23.05 18.10
N ASN A 626 -0.21 -23.47 17.76
CA ASN A 626 -0.88 -23.12 16.49
C ASN A 626 -2.17 -22.28 16.66
N VAL A 627 -2.47 -21.81 17.88
CA VAL A 627 -3.69 -21.03 18.18
C VAL A 627 -3.34 -19.84 19.07
N THR A 628 -3.48 -18.64 18.55
CA THR A 628 -3.25 -17.38 19.24
C THR A 628 -4.59 -16.65 19.45
N LEU A 629 -4.88 -16.26 20.69
CA LEU A 629 -5.93 -15.27 21.00
C LEU A 629 -5.29 -13.90 21.12
N TYR A 630 -6.02 -12.85 20.73
CA TYR A 630 -5.55 -11.48 20.90
C TYR A 630 -6.68 -10.52 21.24
N LEU A 631 -6.28 -9.42 21.88
CA LEU A 631 -7.10 -8.25 22.16
C LEU A 631 -6.36 -7.02 21.65
N ARG A 632 -7.08 -6.12 20.96
CA ARG A 632 -6.53 -4.89 20.41
C ARG A 632 -7.42 -3.71 20.81
N GLY A 633 -6.80 -2.63 21.30
CA GLY A 633 -7.43 -1.36 21.58
C GLY A 633 -6.79 -0.24 20.78
N GLU A 634 -7.57 0.61 20.15
CA GLU A 634 -7.15 1.74 19.33
C GLU A 634 -7.70 3.03 19.89
N ASN A 635 -6.95 4.11 19.73
CA ASN A 635 -7.30 5.45 20.23
C ASN A 635 -7.78 5.41 21.70
N LEU A 636 -7.03 4.75 22.58
CA LEU A 636 -7.42 4.52 23.97
C LEU A 636 -7.53 5.80 24.81
N LEU A 637 -7.03 6.93 24.33
CA LEU A 637 -7.19 8.23 24.97
C LEU A 637 -8.44 8.96 24.50
N ASP A 638 -9.19 8.38 23.53
CA ASP A 638 -10.39 8.98 22.92
C ASP A 638 -10.12 10.39 22.38
N ASP A 639 -8.94 10.55 21.71
CA ASP A 639 -8.58 11.82 21.09
C ASP A 639 -9.54 12.09 19.91
N ASP A 640 -10.17 13.26 19.91
CA ASP A 640 -11.06 13.71 18.83
C ASP A 640 -10.21 14.41 17.77
N TYR A 641 -10.15 13.84 16.56
CA TYR A 641 -9.26 14.32 15.53
C TYR A 641 -9.86 14.20 14.12
N GLN A 642 -9.25 14.90 13.18
CA GLN A 642 -9.57 14.82 11.76
C GLN A 642 -8.30 14.56 10.95
N GLU A 643 -8.39 13.71 9.96
CA GLU A 643 -7.33 13.47 8.97
C GLU A 643 -7.61 14.20 7.65
N VAL A 644 -8.89 14.45 7.39
CA VAL A 644 -9.43 15.22 6.27
C VAL A 644 -10.47 16.18 6.85
N PHE A 645 -10.42 17.42 6.42
CA PHE A 645 -11.32 18.46 6.92
C PHE A 645 -12.79 18.08 6.75
N GLY A 646 -13.56 18.19 7.81
CA GLY A 646 -14.98 17.91 7.84
C GLY A 646 -15.37 16.46 8.03
N TYR A 647 -14.43 15.51 7.96
CA TYR A 647 -14.69 14.09 8.16
C TYR A 647 -14.32 13.64 9.57
N GLN A 648 -15.21 12.91 10.20
CA GLN A 648 -14.98 12.35 11.53
C GLN A 648 -14.00 11.18 11.47
N ALA A 649 -13.09 11.11 12.44
CA ALA A 649 -12.21 9.97 12.67
C ALA A 649 -12.76 9.07 13.80
N PRO A 650 -12.30 7.79 13.92
CA PRO A 650 -12.83 6.87 14.92
C PRO A 650 -12.42 7.26 16.35
N GLY A 651 -13.34 7.21 17.28
CA GLY A 651 -13.07 7.21 18.72
C GLY A 651 -12.44 5.89 19.19
N VAL A 652 -12.58 5.56 20.48
CA VAL A 652 -12.04 4.30 21.04
C VAL A 652 -12.60 3.07 20.33
N GLY A 653 -11.67 2.24 19.80
CA GLY A 653 -11.97 0.93 19.22
C GLY A 653 -11.39 -0.20 20.08
N VAL A 654 -12.18 -1.27 20.32
CA VAL A 654 -11.72 -2.50 20.99
C VAL A 654 -12.13 -3.71 20.18
N TYR A 655 -11.17 -4.61 19.93
CA TYR A 655 -11.36 -5.78 19.07
C TYR A 655 -10.74 -7.01 19.74
N ALA A 656 -11.39 -8.16 19.60
CA ALA A 656 -10.89 -9.45 20.06
C ALA A 656 -10.88 -10.44 18.91
N GLY A 657 -9.85 -11.26 18.83
CA GLY A 657 -9.72 -12.21 17.73
C GLY A 657 -8.93 -13.46 18.05
N LEU A 658 -8.94 -14.34 17.07
CA LEU A 658 -8.27 -15.63 17.08
C LEU A 658 -7.54 -15.83 15.76
N LYS A 659 -6.30 -16.29 15.84
CA LYS A 659 -5.50 -16.77 14.70
C LYS A 659 -5.17 -18.25 14.93
N ALA A 660 -5.46 -19.09 13.94
CA ALA A 660 -5.13 -20.52 13.99
C ALA A 660 -4.39 -20.93 12.70
N ARG A 661 -3.36 -21.75 12.85
CA ARG A 661 -2.53 -22.28 11.73
C ARG A 661 -2.36 -23.79 11.92
N PHE A 662 -2.52 -24.58 10.85
CA PHE A 662 -2.43 -26.03 10.87
C PHE A 662 -1.60 -26.54 9.70
#